data_8cf99eaba414c112318bea1cc77a7945
#
_entry.id   8cf99eaba414c112318bea1cc77a7945
#
_cell.length_a   1.000
_cell.length_b   1.000
_cell.length_c   1.000
_cell.angle_alpha   90.00
_cell.angle_beta   90.00
_cell.angle_gamma   90.00
#
_symmetry.space_group_name_H-M   'P 1'
#
loop_
_entity.id
_entity.type
_entity.pdbx_description
1 polymer ?
#
loop_
_entity_poly.entity_id
_entity_poly.type
_entity_poly.pdbx_seq_one_letter_code
_entity_poly.pdbx_strand_id
1 'polypeptide(L)'
;MVISPVTGESSPASKVPSADEIVEQLLTHYPDADAAMVRRAYDYASAAHAGQLRLSGDPYILHPASVALTLAKMGFDEHAVAAGLLHDTVEDTDSSIDELDELFGEQVADIVDGVTKITMMSFDTKEEAQAENIRKMILSMAHDIRVPVVKLADRLHNMSTLDFQKPHKQQRIAKETMDIYAPLANRLGLHLIKQKLEDLSFRYLQPDAYTEITTWLTENQIVERQLISKVIGKIEAIMTENRINGRVFGRIKQTYSIYRKMMAQKTPLDEMHDIIAFRVIVNDLRDCYAMLGLVHVLWKPVPGRFKDYISMPKANGYQSLHTTVIGPEGERIEIQIRTEEMNNMAEHGVAAHWMYKERNHAIAMQDMPQFQWLRDLMERQRDEADSREFMSSLRMDLFNDEIYVFTPRGAVKRLPKGATSLDFAFLIHSDVGAHCVGAKINGKLEPFATPLKNGDMVEIITDKNRHPHRDWLKIVKTAKARSRIQHYLRTEERVAAVALGRELLEKEGRKMDFNVVKAAKDGRLQLVLPEFSLNTLDDLFASVGTGRLTPKKVLQKLDALLNPRPDAAALEAAPTPAPKAEVPSKKPVDGITIKGIEDTLIHFAKCCKPVPGDQVVGFISRGRGVIVHTANCPHVQNLESERLISVNWNNEESKPFPAEISIMGLNEKGLLAKISLVFVQQDVNINALQIKSTVDGRSQMDFTVEVRDAVHLYQTIDKLRTVEHVLEVRRGTSIMDI
;
A
#
# COMPACT_ATOMS: atom_id res chain seq x y z
N MET A 1 -3.20 11.69 -37.10
CA MET A 1 -2.82 12.79 -36.20
C MET A 1 -1.66 12.30 -35.34
N VAL A 2 -0.46 12.85 -35.45
CA VAL A 2 0.70 12.43 -34.64
C VAL A 2 0.56 13.09 -33.27
N ILE A 3 0.35 12.30 -32.23
CA ILE A 3 0.39 12.82 -30.87
C ILE A 3 1.87 12.97 -30.52
N SER A 4 2.38 14.20 -30.54
CA SER A 4 3.74 14.55 -30.14
C SER A 4 3.93 14.26 -28.64
N PRO A 5 5.10 13.78 -28.21
CA PRO A 5 5.43 13.74 -26.79
C PRO A 5 5.40 15.17 -26.23
N VAL A 6 4.99 15.30 -24.99
CA VAL A 6 5.01 16.58 -24.25
C VAL A 6 6.49 16.96 -24.08
N THR A 7 7.00 17.77 -25.01
CA THR A 7 8.28 18.47 -24.82
C THR A 7 8.07 19.48 -23.70
N GLY A 8 8.96 19.49 -22.71
CA GLY A 8 8.96 20.46 -21.63
C GLY A 8 9.29 21.87 -22.17
N GLU A 9 8.30 22.53 -22.69
CA GLU A 9 8.34 23.98 -22.87
C GLU A 9 8.03 24.62 -21.52
N SER A 10 8.90 25.51 -21.08
CA SER A 10 8.62 26.47 -20.02
C SER A 10 7.31 27.15 -20.35
N SER A 11 6.27 26.83 -19.58
CA SER A 11 4.89 27.27 -19.81
C SER A 11 4.81 28.78 -19.91
N PRO A 12 4.27 29.34 -21.00
CA PRO A 12 3.65 30.66 -20.93
C PRO A 12 2.57 30.59 -19.88
N ALA A 13 2.31 31.69 -19.13
CA ALA A 13 1.29 31.77 -18.09
C ALA A 13 0.06 30.95 -18.51
N SER A 14 -0.21 29.85 -17.78
CA SER A 14 -1.21 28.88 -18.20
C SER A 14 -2.57 29.56 -18.20
N LYS A 15 -3.16 29.70 -19.37
CA LYS A 15 -4.49 30.31 -19.53
C LYS A 15 -5.48 29.50 -18.70
N VAL A 16 -6.15 30.16 -17.76
CA VAL A 16 -7.24 29.55 -16.99
C VAL A 16 -8.31 29.05 -17.96
N PRO A 17 -8.67 27.76 -17.95
CA PRO A 17 -9.78 27.28 -18.77
C PRO A 17 -11.06 28.04 -18.44
N SER A 18 -11.78 28.51 -19.46
CA SER A 18 -13.05 29.19 -19.24
C SER A 18 -14.18 28.20 -18.99
N ALA A 19 -15.26 28.66 -18.35
CA ALA A 19 -16.47 27.86 -18.19
C ALA A 19 -17.02 27.37 -19.55
N ASP A 20 -16.95 28.20 -20.57
CA ASP A 20 -17.41 27.85 -21.93
C ASP A 20 -16.58 26.75 -22.56
N GLU A 21 -15.25 26.76 -22.38
CA GLU A 21 -14.36 25.69 -22.86
C GLU A 21 -14.66 24.34 -22.19
N ILE A 22 -14.95 24.35 -20.89
CA ILE A 22 -15.32 23.14 -20.12
C ILE A 22 -16.69 22.62 -20.61
N VAL A 23 -17.67 23.50 -20.78
CA VAL A 23 -19.02 23.16 -21.26
C VAL A 23 -18.99 22.64 -22.70
N GLU A 24 -18.26 23.27 -23.62
CA GLU A 24 -18.10 22.81 -24.99
C GLU A 24 -17.56 21.37 -25.03
N GLN A 25 -16.56 21.10 -24.19
CA GLN A 25 -15.96 19.77 -24.10
C GLN A 25 -16.93 18.74 -23.50
N LEU A 26 -17.71 19.11 -22.48
CA LEU A 26 -18.75 18.26 -21.90
C LEU A 26 -19.83 17.91 -22.93
N LEU A 27 -20.36 18.94 -23.65
CA LEU A 27 -21.41 18.75 -24.64
C LEU A 27 -20.97 17.89 -25.85
N THR A 28 -19.68 17.75 -26.10
CA THR A 28 -19.15 16.83 -27.11
C THR A 28 -19.50 15.37 -26.80
N HIS A 29 -19.57 15.02 -25.51
CA HIS A 29 -19.88 13.68 -25.05
C HIS A 29 -21.35 13.54 -24.60
N TYR A 30 -21.91 14.59 -24.02
CA TYR A 30 -23.27 14.65 -23.45
C TYR A 30 -24.01 15.90 -23.99
N PRO A 31 -24.64 15.80 -25.17
CA PRO A 31 -25.34 16.95 -25.78
C PRO A 31 -26.46 17.54 -24.91
N ASP A 32 -27.07 16.68 -24.05
CA ASP A 32 -28.21 17.05 -23.21
C ASP A 32 -27.80 17.39 -21.77
N ALA A 33 -26.50 17.51 -21.44
CA ALA A 33 -25.99 17.80 -20.11
C ALA A 33 -26.43 19.20 -19.62
N ASP A 34 -26.63 19.35 -18.28
CA ASP A 34 -26.91 20.65 -17.65
C ASP A 34 -25.70 21.60 -17.67
N ALA A 35 -25.50 22.24 -18.81
CA ALA A 35 -24.45 23.25 -18.99
C ALA A 35 -24.59 24.45 -18.03
N ALA A 36 -25.80 24.76 -17.58
CA ALA A 36 -26.04 25.87 -16.65
C ALA A 36 -25.52 25.52 -15.24
N MET A 37 -25.64 24.29 -14.81
CA MET A 37 -25.09 23.81 -13.53
C MET A 37 -23.56 23.94 -13.53
N VAL A 38 -22.86 23.51 -14.60
CA VAL A 38 -21.40 23.61 -14.70
C VAL A 38 -20.94 25.07 -14.69
N ARG A 39 -21.65 25.98 -15.35
CA ARG A 39 -21.33 27.42 -15.28
C ARG A 39 -21.51 27.98 -13.88
N ARG A 40 -22.63 27.67 -13.21
CA ARG A 40 -22.85 28.08 -11.79
C ARG A 40 -21.75 27.54 -10.88
N ALA A 41 -21.32 26.27 -11.04
CA ALA A 41 -20.23 25.68 -10.27
C ALA A 41 -18.90 26.40 -10.51
N TYR A 42 -18.62 26.79 -11.74
CA TYR A 42 -17.42 27.58 -12.09
C TYR A 42 -17.44 28.95 -11.42
N ASP A 43 -18.57 29.67 -11.51
CA ASP A 43 -18.73 31.00 -10.92
C ASP A 43 -18.61 30.94 -9.38
N TYR A 44 -19.24 29.94 -8.76
CA TYR A 44 -19.15 29.69 -7.32
C TYR A 44 -17.70 29.41 -6.88
N ALA A 45 -17.01 28.46 -7.53
CA ALA A 45 -15.62 28.14 -7.22
C ALA A 45 -14.68 29.35 -7.41
N SER A 46 -14.91 30.13 -8.48
CA SER A 46 -14.15 31.36 -8.75
C SER A 46 -14.35 32.42 -7.68
N ALA A 47 -15.58 32.58 -7.17
CA ALA A 47 -15.89 33.50 -6.06
C ALA A 47 -15.33 33.01 -4.73
N ALA A 48 -15.48 31.73 -4.40
CA ALA A 48 -14.99 31.13 -3.17
C ALA A 48 -13.46 31.22 -3.03
N HIS A 49 -12.71 31.05 -4.13
CA HIS A 49 -11.25 31.17 -4.17
C HIS A 49 -10.75 32.57 -4.56
N ALA A 50 -11.61 33.61 -4.55
CA ALA A 50 -11.23 34.96 -4.94
C ALA A 50 -10.04 35.48 -4.09
N GLY A 51 -8.98 35.97 -4.75
CA GLY A 51 -7.77 36.46 -4.09
C GLY A 51 -6.77 35.39 -3.61
N GLN A 52 -7.10 34.12 -3.69
CA GLN A 52 -6.17 33.04 -3.40
C GLN A 52 -5.23 32.80 -4.59
N LEU A 53 -3.93 32.59 -4.29
CA LEU A 53 -2.90 32.26 -5.29
C LEU A 53 -2.28 30.91 -4.98
N ARG A 54 -1.91 30.18 -6.03
CA ARG A 54 -1.11 28.97 -5.93
C ARG A 54 0.37 29.30 -5.68
N LEU A 55 1.18 28.28 -5.34
CA LEU A 55 2.64 28.43 -5.19
C LEU A 55 3.33 28.89 -6.48
N SER A 56 2.71 28.67 -7.65
CA SER A 56 3.16 29.19 -8.96
C SER A 56 2.93 30.67 -9.14
N GLY A 57 2.11 31.31 -8.30
CA GLY A 57 1.64 32.70 -8.44
C GLY A 57 0.37 32.83 -9.28
N ASP A 58 -0.14 31.75 -9.86
CA ASP A 58 -1.38 31.76 -10.64
C ASP A 58 -2.63 31.85 -9.71
N PRO A 59 -3.76 32.39 -10.23
CA PRO A 59 -5.03 32.34 -9.49
C PRO A 59 -5.45 30.91 -9.14
N TYR A 60 -5.99 30.70 -7.93
CA TYR A 60 -6.33 29.35 -7.46
C TYR A 60 -7.31 28.61 -8.36
N ILE A 61 -8.29 29.34 -8.97
CA ILE A 61 -9.30 28.79 -9.90
C ILE A 61 -8.70 28.00 -11.09
N LEU A 62 -7.45 28.26 -11.46
CA LEU A 62 -6.75 27.49 -12.51
C LEU A 62 -6.78 26.00 -12.21
N HIS A 63 -6.67 25.62 -10.91
CA HIS A 63 -6.62 24.21 -10.53
C HIS A 63 -7.98 23.52 -10.71
N PRO A 64 -9.07 23.91 -10.04
CA PRO A 64 -10.34 23.25 -10.21
C PRO A 64 -10.86 23.32 -11.67
N ALA A 65 -10.62 24.43 -12.39
CA ALA A 65 -10.98 24.53 -13.80
C ALA A 65 -10.21 23.52 -14.67
N SER A 66 -8.93 23.29 -14.39
CA SER A 66 -8.12 22.27 -15.11
C SER A 66 -8.55 20.84 -14.79
N VAL A 67 -8.94 20.59 -13.53
CA VAL A 67 -9.49 19.30 -13.10
C VAL A 67 -10.81 19.03 -13.83
N ALA A 68 -11.74 19.99 -13.83
CA ALA A 68 -13.01 19.88 -14.50
C ALA A 68 -12.87 19.69 -16.03
N LEU A 69 -11.97 20.44 -16.66
CA LEU A 69 -11.67 20.26 -18.09
C LEU A 69 -11.11 18.87 -18.40
N THR A 70 -10.29 18.34 -17.49
CA THR A 70 -9.77 16.96 -17.62
C THR A 70 -10.90 15.94 -17.55
N LEU A 71 -11.82 16.08 -16.60
CA LEU A 71 -12.99 15.21 -16.46
C LEU A 71 -13.93 15.29 -17.68
N ALA A 72 -14.20 16.50 -18.19
CA ALA A 72 -15.01 16.70 -19.38
C ALA A 72 -14.36 16.04 -20.63
N LYS A 73 -13.04 16.21 -20.82
CA LYS A 73 -12.27 15.55 -21.91
C LYS A 73 -12.28 14.02 -21.80
N MET A 74 -12.41 13.50 -20.61
CA MET A 74 -12.50 12.05 -20.36
C MET A 74 -13.90 11.49 -20.60
N GLY A 75 -14.91 12.33 -20.80
CA GLY A 75 -16.30 11.93 -21.00
C GLY A 75 -17.03 11.55 -19.70
N PHE A 76 -16.78 12.26 -18.61
CA PHE A 76 -17.59 12.19 -17.39
C PHE A 76 -18.75 13.18 -17.47
N ASP A 77 -19.83 12.87 -16.70
CA ASP A 77 -21.06 13.62 -16.65
C ASP A 77 -20.90 15.02 -15.99
N GLU A 78 -21.95 15.86 -16.10
CA GLU A 78 -22.00 17.18 -15.53
C GLU A 78 -21.78 17.21 -14.02
N HIS A 79 -22.23 16.18 -13.29
CA HIS A 79 -22.07 16.09 -11.84
C HIS A 79 -20.61 15.90 -11.45
N ALA A 80 -19.89 15.02 -12.15
CA ALA A 80 -18.46 14.82 -11.95
C ALA A 80 -17.65 16.07 -12.33
N VAL A 81 -18.02 16.75 -13.40
CA VAL A 81 -17.38 17.99 -13.85
C VAL A 81 -17.62 19.13 -12.86
N ALA A 82 -18.85 19.29 -12.37
CA ALA A 82 -19.19 20.26 -11.33
C ALA A 82 -18.47 19.95 -10.00
N ALA A 83 -18.45 18.69 -9.58
CA ALA A 83 -17.68 18.27 -8.40
C ALA A 83 -16.18 18.54 -8.57
N GLY A 84 -15.63 18.40 -9.79
CA GLY A 84 -14.24 18.76 -10.11
C GLY A 84 -13.96 20.26 -9.97
N LEU A 85 -14.94 21.13 -10.21
CA LEU A 85 -14.86 22.57 -9.96
C LEU A 85 -14.92 22.90 -8.46
N LEU A 86 -15.68 22.13 -7.69
CA LEU A 86 -16.03 22.43 -6.30
C LEU A 86 -15.20 21.66 -5.26
N HIS A 87 -14.34 20.71 -5.66
CA HIS A 87 -13.73 19.73 -4.77
C HIS A 87 -12.85 20.31 -3.65
N ASP A 88 -12.22 21.46 -3.89
CA ASP A 88 -11.37 22.15 -2.90
C ASP A 88 -12.12 23.24 -2.12
N THR A 89 -13.37 23.60 -2.50
CA THR A 89 -14.08 24.73 -1.86
C THR A 89 -14.37 24.45 -0.39
N VAL A 90 -14.73 23.22 -0.03
CA VAL A 90 -15.02 22.83 1.37
C VAL A 90 -13.74 22.70 2.21
N GLU A 91 -12.59 22.40 1.58
CA GLU A 91 -11.31 22.26 2.31
C GLU A 91 -10.62 23.62 2.52
N ASP A 92 -10.66 24.48 1.52
CA ASP A 92 -9.84 25.69 1.46
C ASP A 92 -10.62 27.01 1.60
N THR A 93 -11.95 26.95 1.77
CA THR A 93 -12.84 28.11 1.96
C THR A 93 -13.89 27.87 3.05
N ASP A 94 -14.77 28.85 3.30
CA ASP A 94 -15.87 28.77 4.29
C ASP A 94 -17.10 27.98 3.78
N SER A 95 -17.04 27.37 2.59
CA SER A 95 -18.15 26.62 2.01
C SER A 95 -18.43 25.33 2.79
N SER A 96 -19.71 24.91 2.86
CA SER A 96 -20.13 23.66 3.51
C SER A 96 -20.73 22.67 2.51
N ILE A 97 -20.74 21.37 2.88
CA ILE A 97 -21.39 20.32 2.07
C ILE A 97 -22.89 20.57 1.95
N ASP A 98 -23.55 21.01 3.03
CA ASP A 98 -25.00 21.30 3.04
C ASP A 98 -25.33 22.44 2.06
N GLU A 99 -24.49 23.48 1.97
CA GLU A 99 -24.63 24.54 0.99
C GLU A 99 -24.46 24.05 -0.45
N LEU A 100 -23.50 23.14 -0.68
CA LEU A 100 -23.32 22.55 -2.01
C LEU A 100 -24.50 21.65 -2.40
N ASP A 101 -25.11 20.94 -1.46
CA ASP A 101 -26.31 20.15 -1.71
C ASP A 101 -27.50 21.02 -2.11
N GLU A 102 -27.74 22.13 -1.41
CA GLU A 102 -28.80 23.08 -1.75
C GLU A 102 -28.62 23.73 -3.14
N LEU A 103 -27.37 24.03 -3.54
CA LEU A 103 -27.09 24.79 -4.78
C LEU A 103 -26.91 23.86 -6.02
N PHE A 104 -26.35 22.66 -5.84
CA PHE A 104 -25.92 21.76 -6.93
C PHE A 104 -26.52 20.36 -6.85
N GLY A 105 -27.20 20.02 -5.75
CA GLY A 105 -27.89 18.75 -5.52
C GLY A 105 -27.00 17.67 -4.90
N GLU A 106 -27.66 16.68 -4.29
CA GLU A 106 -27.10 15.56 -3.51
C GLU A 106 -25.92 14.85 -4.24
N GLN A 107 -26.04 14.63 -5.56
CA GLN A 107 -25.02 13.91 -6.31
C GLN A 107 -23.67 14.65 -6.36
N VAL A 108 -23.70 15.98 -6.52
CA VAL A 108 -22.47 16.79 -6.54
C VAL A 108 -21.90 16.89 -5.12
N ALA A 109 -22.76 17.12 -4.11
CA ALA A 109 -22.37 17.19 -2.72
C ALA A 109 -21.73 15.88 -2.23
N ASP A 110 -22.30 14.73 -2.55
CA ASP A 110 -21.77 13.40 -2.21
C ASP A 110 -20.38 13.15 -2.81
N ILE A 111 -20.16 13.53 -4.07
CA ILE A 111 -18.85 13.39 -4.71
C ILE A 111 -17.82 14.28 -4.02
N VAL A 112 -18.16 15.55 -3.74
CA VAL A 112 -17.26 16.50 -3.05
C VAL A 112 -16.97 16.02 -1.63
N ASP A 113 -17.98 15.61 -0.86
CA ASP A 113 -17.80 15.04 0.49
C ASP A 113 -16.90 13.82 0.48
N GLY A 114 -17.07 12.92 -0.51
CA GLY A 114 -16.22 11.76 -0.71
C GLY A 114 -14.75 12.11 -0.97
N VAL A 115 -14.49 13.18 -1.74
CA VAL A 115 -13.13 13.67 -2.01
C VAL A 115 -12.54 14.34 -0.77
N THR A 116 -13.30 15.18 -0.05
CA THR A 116 -12.90 15.95 1.13
C THR A 116 -12.62 15.06 2.35
N LYS A 117 -13.46 14.07 2.65
CA LYS A 117 -13.28 13.12 3.75
C LYS A 117 -11.96 12.33 3.69
N ILE A 118 -11.36 12.24 2.50
CA ILE A 118 -10.05 11.60 2.30
C ILE A 118 -8.92 12.44 2.95
N THR A 119 -9.10 13.75 3.11
CA THR A 119 -8.04 14.71 3.49
C THR A 119 -8.02 15.06 4.99
N MET A 120 -9.15 15.03 5.70
CA MET A 120 -9.37 15.73 7.00
C MET A 120 -9.03 14.98 8.30
N MET A 121 -8.22 13.92 8.38
CA MET A 121 -7.93 13.29 9.67
C MET A 121 -6.51 13.51 10.19
N SER A 122 -6.40 13.79 11.52
CA SER A 122 -5.14 13.82 12.25
C SER A 122 -4.77 12.42 12.76
N PHE A 123 -3.54 11.98 12.51
CA PHE A 123 -3.03 10.66 12.87
C PHE A 123 -1.70 10.78 13.64
N ASP A 124 -1.39 9.77 14.45
CA ASP A 124 -0.17 9.72 15.26
C ASP A 124 1.11 9.57 14.40
N THR A 125 1.00 9.00 13.20
CA THR A 125 2.10 8.90 12.23
C THR A 125 1.67 9.25 10.81
N LYS A 126 2.59 9.84 10.00
CA LYS A 126 2.34 10.20 8.60
C LYS A 126 2.02 8.96 7.73
N GLU A 127 2.57 7.81 8.08
CA GLU A 127 2.35 6.55 7.35
C GLU A 127 0.95 5.99 7.62
N GLU A 128 0.45 6.08 8.86
CA GLU A 128 -0.91 5.69 9.22
C GLU A 128 -1.95 6.62 8.59
N ALA A 129 -1.69 7.93 8.59
CA ALA A 129 -2.51 8.92 7.89
C ALA A 129 -2.66 8.58 6.41
N GLN A 130 -1.56 8.29 5.73
CA GLN A 130 -1.56 7.94 4.31
C GLN A 130 -2.32 6.64 4.05
N ALA A 131 -2.13 5.62 4.88
CA ALA A 131 -2.81 4.34 4.75
C ALA A 131 -4.33 4.48 4.92
N GLU A 132 -4.77 5.26 5.91
CA GLU A 132 -6.20 5.46 6.17
C GLU A 132 -6.86 6.35 5.11
N ASN A 133 -6.17 7.37 4.59
CA ASN A 133 -6.65 8.18 3.48
C ASN A 133 -6.90 7.33 2.23
N ILE A 134 -5.97 6.45 1.90
CA ILE A 134 -6.12 5.53 0.76
C ILE A 134 -7.24 4.53 1.01
N ARG A 135 -7.34 4.01 2.25
CA ARG A 135 -8.45 3.13 2.64
C ARG A 135 -9.80 3.78 2.42
N LYS A 136 -9.97 5.03 2.84
CA LYS A 136 -11.22 5.79 2.64
C LYS A 136 -11.51 6.06 1.18
N MET A 137 -10.50 6.44 0.40
CA MET A 137 -10.62 6.60 -1.04
C MET A 137 -11.14 5.32 -1.71
N ILE A 138 -10.60 4.17 -1.34
CA ILE A 138 -11.06 2.87 -1.86
C ILE A 138 -12.50 2.57 -1.41
N LEU A 139 -12.86 2.92 -0.18
CA LEU A 139 -14.22 2.72 0.33
C LEU A 139 -15.23 3.65 -0.35
N SER A 140 -14.87 4.89 -0.62
CA SER A 140 -15.73 5.81 -1.36
C SER A 140 -16.00 5.34 -2.79
N MET A 141 -15.05 4.59 -3.42
CA MET A 141 -15.26 3.96 -4.73
C MET A 141 -16.45 3.01 -4.76
N ALA A 142 -16.80 2.42 -3.65
CA ALA A 142 -17.92 1.51 -3.57
C ALA A 142 -19.27 2.22 -3.56
N HIS A 143 -19.28 3.47 -3.11
CA HIS A 143 -20.46 4.32 -3.13
C HIS A 143 -20.59 5.02 -4.49
N ASP A 144 -19.52 5.69 -4.92
CA ASP A 144 -19.47 6.36 -6.22
C ASP A 144 -18.07 6.33 -6.84
N ILE A 145 -17.95 5.75 -8.02
CA ILE A 145 -16.69 5.64 -8.77
C ILE A 145 -16.15 6.99 -9.26
N ARG A 146 -17.00 8.03 -9.32
CA ARG A 146 -16.59 9.38 -9.72
C ARG A 146 -15.64 10.00 -8.70
N VAL A 147 -15.80 9.69 -7.41
CA VAL A 147 -14.92 10.19 -6.33
C VAL A 147 -13.42 9.94 -6.59
N PRO A 148 -12.94 8.68 -6.79
CA PRO A 148 -11.54 8.44 -7.09
C PRO A 148 -11.11 9.02 -8.44
N VAL A 149 -12.03 9.17 -9.40
CA VAL A 149 -11.69 9.77 -10.71
C VAL A 149 -11.42 11.27 -10.58
N VAL A 150 -12.26 12.00 -9.82
CA VAL A 150 -11.98 13.41 -9.47
C VAL A 150 -10.64 13.52 -8.77
N LYS A 151 -10.35 12.63 -7.79
CA LYS A 151 -9.05 12.64 -7.08
C LYS A 151 -7.86 12.29 -7.98
N LEU A 152 -8.04 11.45 -9.00
CA LEU A 152 -7.00 11.17 -10.01
C LEU A 152 -6.76 12.36 -10.93
N ALA A 153 -7.81 13.09 -11.32
CA ALA A 153 -7.70 14.32 -12.11
C ALA A 153 -7.03 15.45 -11.31
N ASP A 154 -7.39 15.61 -10.02
CA ASP A 154 -6.71 16.49 -9.07
C ASP A 154 -5.21 16.14 -8.98
N ARG A 155 -4.88 14.87 -8.71
CA ARG A 155 -3.50 14.40 -8.62
C ARG A 155 -2.72 14.67 -9.92
N LEU A 156 -3.34 14.48 -11.06
CA LEU A 156 -2.72 14.75 -12.37
C LEU A 156 -2.35 16.22 -12.52
N HIS A 157 -3.25 17.13 -12.16
CA HIS A 157 -2.96 18.57 -12.23
C HIS A 157 -1.90 18.97 -11.19
N ASN A 158 -1.97 18.45 -9.97
CA ASN A 158 -0.94 18.68 -8.94
C ASN A 158 0.44 18.18 -9.37
N MET A 159 0.53 17.06 -10.09
CA MET A 159 1.79 16.56 -10.66
C MET A 159 2.31 17.45 -11.79
N SER A 160 1.43 18.06 -12.59
CA SER A 160 1.84 18.98 -13.68
C SER A 160 2.41 20.31 -13.16
N THR A 161 2.07 20.69 -11.93
CA THR A 161 2.55 21.92 -11.26
C THR A 161 3.54 21.65 -10.12
N LEU A 162 4.12 20.46 -10.09
CA LEU A 162 4.96 19.99 -8.97
C LEU A 162 6.33 20.70 -8.92
N ASP A 163 6.77 21.34 -10.01
CA ASP A 163 8.02 22.10 -10.09
C ASP A 163 8.12 23.21 -9.03
N PHE A 164 6.98 23.78 -8.59
CA PHE A 164 6.93 24.87 -7.61
C PHE A 164 7.05 24.36 -6.15
N GLN A 165 7.07 23.06 -5.92
CA GLN A 165 7.24 22.47 -4.59
C GLN A 165 8.73 22.29 -4.22
N LYS A 166 9.02 22.21 -2.91
CA LYS A 166 10.38 21.91 -2.42
C LYS A 166 10.83 20.50 -2.86
N PRO A 167 12.13 20.27 -3.19
CA PRO A 167 12.62 19.01 -3.74
C PRO A 167 12.23 17.75 -2.94
N HIS A 168 12.31 17.78 -1.61
CA HIS A 168 11.92 16.64 -0.78
C HIS A 168 10.40 16.32 -0.87
N LYS A 169 9.55 17.35 -1.07
CA LYS A 169 8.11 17.16 -1.31
C LYS A 169 7.86 16.63 -2.71
N GLN A 170 8.58 17.13 -3.73
CA GLN A 170 8.49 16.63 -5.10
C GLN A 170 8.73 15.11 -5.14
N GLN A 171 9.83 14.64 -4.56
CA GLN A 171 10.15 13.21 -4.53
C GLN A 171 9.10 12.38 -3.79
N ARG A 172 8.63 12.84 -2.63
CA ARG A 172 7.59 12.15 -1.87
C ARG A 172 6.28 12.02 -2.65
N ILE A 173 5.80 13.14 -3.24
CA ILE A 173 4.55 13.17 -4.00
C ILE A 173 4.67 12.32 -5.28
N ALA A 174 5.81 12.40 -5.99
CA ALA A 174 6.06 11.58 -7.17
C ALA A 174 6.09 10.08 -6.83
N LYS A 175 6.73 9.69 -5.72
CA LYS A 175 6.76 8.30 -5.26
C LYS A 175 5.37 7.79 -4.89
N GLU A 176 4.60 8.56 -4.12
CA GLU A 176 3.22 8.23 -3.78
C GLU A 176 2.35 8.07 -5.05
N THR A 177 2.52 8.96 -6.01
CA THR A 177 1.79 8.92 -7.29
C THR A 177 2.15 7.67 -8.08
N MET A 178 3.42 7.31 -8.16
CA MET A 178 3.90 6.12 -8.85
C MET A 178 3.44 4.82 -8.16
N ASP A 179 3.47 4.81 -6.82
CA ASP A 179 3.18 3.62 -6.02
C ASP A 179 1.68 3.35 -5.82
N ILE A 180 0.81 4.34 -6.00
CA ILE A 180 -0.62 4.21 -5.64
C ILE A 180 -1.53 4.73 -6.74
N TYR A 181 -1.42 6.00 -7.13
CA TYR A 181 -2.38 6.61 -8.04
C TYR A 181 -2.26 6.12 -9.48
N ALA A 182 -1.06 5.91 -10.00
CA ALA A 182 -0.87 5.38 -11.34
C ALA A 182 -1.36 3.91 -11.48
N PRO A 183 -1.09 2.99 -10.54
CA PRO A 183 -1.71 1.66 -10.50
C PRO A 183 -3.24 1.69 -10.36
N LEU A 184 -3.77 2.60 -9.54
CA LEU A 184 -5.21 2.77 -9.39
C LEU A 184 -5.85 3.21 -10.71
N ALA A 185 -5.28 4.21 -11.39
CA ALA A 185 -5.72 4.65 -12.71
C ALA A 185 -5.68 3.49 -13.73
N ASN A 186 -4.64 2.64 -13.68
CA ASN A 186 -4.55 1.43 -14.50
C ASN A 186 -5.69 0.44 -14.22
N ARG A 187 -6.03 0.25 -12.94
CA ARG A 187 -7.10 -0.68 -12.51
C ARG A 187 -8.49 -0.20 -12.95
N LEU A 188 -8.68 1.13 -12.94
CA LEU A 188 -9.91 1.77 -13.46
C LEU A 188 -9.94 1.87 -14.99
N GLY A 189 -8.90 1.40 -15.69
CA GLY A 189 -8.81 1.48 -17.15
C GLY A 189 -8.49 2.88 -17.70
N LEU A 190 -8.20 3.86 -16.83
CA LEU A 190 -7.89 5.26 -17.19
C LEU A 190 -6.46 5.38 -17.71
N HIS A 191 -6.20 4.79 -18.88
CA HIS A 191 -4.83 4.65 -19.39
C HIS A 191 -4.15 5.98 -19.68
N LEU A 192 -4.88 6.99 -20.10
CA LEU A 192 -4.31 8.34 -20.37
C LEU A 192 -3.81 8.98 -19.09
N ILE A 193 -4.60 8.93 -18.00
CA ILE A 193 -4.19 9.44 -16.69
C ILE A 193 -3.00 8.65 -16.16
N LYS A 194 -3.09 7.32 -16.18
CA LYS A 194 -1.99 6.44 -15.75
C LYS A 194 -0.67 6.81 -16.41
N GLN A 195 -0.67 6.95 -17.74
CA GLN A 195 0.52 7.23 -18.52
C GLN A 195 1.13 8.59 -18.16
N LYS A 196 0.29 9.62 -18.04
CA LYS A 196 0.73 10.96 -17.63
C LYS A 196 1.28 10.97 -16.19
N LEU A 197 0.60 10.27 -15.26
CA LEU A 197 1.07 10.16 -13.88
C LEU A 197 2.41 9.43 -13.80
N GLU A 198 2.59 8.33 -14.56
CA GLU A 198 3.85 7.60 -14.64
C GLU A 198 4.99 8.48 -15.18
N ASP A 199 4.79 9.18 -16.31
CA ASP A 199 5.82 10.02 -16.93
C ASP A 199 6.18 11.22 -16.04
N LEU A 200 5.19 11.91 -15.47
CA LEU A 200 5.44 13.03 -14.57
C LEU A 200 6.16 12.57 -13.30
N SER A 201 5.79 11.42 -12.73
CA SER A 201 6.48 10.87 -11.56
C SER A 201 7.90 10.45 -11.89
N PHE A 202 8.13 9.84 -13.05
CA PHE A 202 9.44 9.40 -13.52
C PHE A 202 10.42 10.56 -13.62
N ARG A 203 9.96 11.72 -14.13
CA ARG A 203 10.78 12.95 -14.24
C ARG A 203 11.42 13.35 -12.91
N TYR A 204 10.71 13.21 -11.78
CA TYR A 204 11.22 13.56 -10.45
C TYR A 204 11.96 12.42 -9.75
N LEU A 205 11.58 11.16 -10.01
CA LEU A 205 12.19 10.01 -9.33
C LEU A 205 13.52 9.58 -9.97
N GLN A 206 13.66 9.75 -11.29
CA GLN A 206 14.85 9.35 -12.06
C GLN A 206 15.17 10.43 -13.13
N PRO A 207 15.58 11.64 -12.72
CA PRO A 207 15.73 12.78 -13.63
C PRO A 207 16.78 12.55 -14.74
N ASP A 208 17.88 11.85 -14.42
CA ASP A 208 18.94 11.57 -15.39
C ASP A 208 18.45 10.67 -16.50
N ALA A 209 17.82 9.54 -16.15
CA ALA A 209 17.25 8.61 -17.12
C ALA A 209 16.08 9.24 -17.94
N TYR A 210 15.29 10.09 -17.29
CA TYR A 210 14.24 10.85 -17.99
C TYR A 210 14.84 11.76 -19.06
N THR A 211 15.89 12.51 -18.72
CA THR A 211 16.58 13.44 -19.63
C THR A 211 17.25 12.68 -20.77
N GLU A 212 17.94 11.58 -20.49
CA GLU A 212 18.57 10.74 -21.51
C GLU A 212 17.56 10.27 -22.56
N ILE A 213 16.43 9.67 -22.12
CA ILE A 213 15.42 9.15 -23.03
C ILE A 213 14.72 10.27 -23.80
N THR A 214 14.40 11.39 -23.17
CA THR A 214 13.73 12.52 -23.86
C THR A 214 14.64 13.19 -24.89
N THR A 215 15.93 13.32 -24.61
CA THR A 215 16.92 13.83 -25.55
C THR A 215 17.02 12.91 -26.77
N TRP A 216 17.18 11.61 -26.53
CA TRP A 216 17.25 10.61 -27.60
C TRP A 216 15.99 10.62 -28.49
N LEU A 217 14.79 10.68 -27.89
CA LEU A 217 13.53 10.78 -28.63
C LEU A 217 13.46 12.04 -29.49
N THR A 218 13.98 13.16 -29.02
CA THR A 218 13.99 14.42 -29.76
C THR A 218 14.94 14.35 -30.94
N GLU A 219 16.13 13.79 -30.78
CA GLU A 219 17.13 13.64 -31.82
C GLU A 219 16.68 12.68 -32.93
N ASN A 220 15.96 11.61 -32.59
CA ASN A 220 15.51 10.60 -33.54
C ASN A 220 14.12 10.87 -34.15
N GLN A 221 13.45 11.97 -33.78
CA GLN A 221 12.06 12.26 -34.14
C GLN A 221 11.78 12.27 -35.66
N ILE A 222 12.73 12.71 -36.50
CA ILE A 222 12.56 12.79 -37.95
C ILE A 222 12.53 11.39 -38.58
N VAL A 223 13.45 10.51 -38.16
CA VAL A 223 13.54 9.13 -38.63
C VAL A 223 12.30 8.34 -38.23
N GLU A 224 11.86 8.51 -36.99
CA GLU A 224 10.66 7.86 -36.46
C GLU A 224 9.39 8.28 -37.20
N ARG A 225 9.23 9.58 -37.54
CA ARG A 225 8.08 10.08 -38.30
C ARG A 225 8.05 9.50 -39.72
N GLN A 226 9.19 9.34 -40.38
CA GLN A 226 9.27 8.73 -41.70
C GLN A 226 8.87 7.27 -41.69
N LEU A 227 9.34 6.50 -40.69
CA LEU A 227 8.95 5.11 -40.48
C LEU A 227 7.45 4.98 -40.21
N ILE A 228 6.90 5.84 -39.35
CA ILE A 228 5.47 5.87 -39.04
C ILE A 228 4.64 6.09 -40.28
N SER A 229 4.96 7.09 -41.10
CA SER A 229 4.22 7.38 -42.31
C SER A 229 4.29 6.25 -43.34
N LYS A 230 5.44 5.58 -43.45
CA LYS A 230 5.66 4.44 -44.36
C LYS A 230 4.84 3.22 -43.97
N VAL A 231 4.77 2.94 -42.65
CA VAL A 231 4.00 1.80 -42.11
C VAL A 231 2.50 2.08 -42.22
N ILE A 232 2.04 3.29 -41.85
CA ILE A 232 0.64 3.69 -41.99
C ILE A 232 0.17 3.51 -43.40
N GLY A 233 0.91 4.08 -44.38
CA GLY A 233 0.53 4.00 -45.81
C GLY A 233 0.40 2.57 -46.33
N LYS A 234 1.27 1.64 -45.87
CA LYS A 234 1.17 0.21 -46.22
C LYS A 234 -0.05 -0.47 -45.60
N ILE A 235 -0.36 -0.17 -44.33
CA ILE A 235 -1.54 -0.75 -43.66
C ILE A 235 -2.84 -0.20 -44.28
N GLU A 236 -2.92 1.11 -44.58
CA GLU A 236 -4.06 1.74 -45.22
C GLU A 236 -4.30 1.19 -46.64
N ALA A 237 -3.22 0.97 -47.41
CA ALA A 237 -3.31 0.37 -48.74
C ALA A 237 -3.94 -1.04 -48.69
N ILE A 238 -3.47 -1.89 -47.77
CA ILE A 238 -3.99 -3.26 -47.63
C ILE A 238 -5.42 -3.30 -47.08
N MET A 239 -5.78 -2.33 -46.22
CA MET A 239 -7.16 -2.14 -45.74
C MET A 239 -8.09 -1.78 -46.90
N THR A 240 -7.68 -0.87 -47.75
CA THR A 240 -8.44 -0.41 -48.93
C THR A 240 -8.63 -1.57 -49.92
N GLU A 241 -7.55 -2.29 -50.24
CA GLU A 241 -7.58 -3.43 -51.14
C GLU A 241 -8.56 -4.53 -50.67
N ASN A 242 -8.63 -4.77 -49.36
CA ASN A 242 -9.49 -5.79 -48.77
C ASN A 242 -10.86 -5.26 -48.28
N ARG A 243 -11.18 -3.99 -48.59
CA ARG A 243 -12.45 -3.34 -48.21
C ARG A 243 -12.73 -3.33 -46.71
N ILE A 244 -11.69 -3.20 -45.91
CA ILE A 244 -11.79 -3.07 -44.45
C ILE A 244 -11.81 -1.57 -44.12
N ASN A 245 -12.91 -1.12 -43.54
CA ASN A 245 -13.06 0.25 -43.07
C ASN A 245 -12.41 0.43 -41.69
N GLY A 246 -11.60 1.47 -41.56
CA GLY A 246 -10.95 1.75 -40.30
C GLY A 246 -9.94 2.89 -40.37
N ARG A 247 -9.19 3.08 -39.31
CA ARG A 247 -8.19 4.14 -39.15
C ARG A 247 -6.89 3.57 -38.58
N VAL A 248 -5.76 4.11 -39.03
CA VAL A 248 -4.44 3.68 -38.55
C VAL A 248 -3.73 4.86 -37.91
N PHE A 249 -3.15 4.62 -36.73
CA PHE A 249 -2.37 5.60 -35.98
C PHE A 249 -1.02 5.02 -35.60
N GLY A 250 0.04 5.81 -35.83
CA GLY A 250 1.36 5.54 -35.26
C GLY A 250 1.57 6.32 -33.97
N ARG A 251 2.20 5.71 -33.01
CA ARG A 251 2.44 6.33 -31.72
C ARG A 251 3.81 5.94 -31.19
N ILE A 252 4.58 6.90 -30.73
CA ILE A 252 5.79 6.68 -29.94
C ILE A 252 5.39 6.31 -28.53
N LYS A 253 6.05 5.31 -27.94
CA LYS A 253 5.83 4.92 -26.55
C LYS A 253 6.33 6.01 -25.61
N GLN A 254 5.67 6.14 -24.46
CA GLN A 254 6.01 7.16 -23.47
C GLN A 254 7.32 6.83 -22.75
N THR A 255 7.98 7.87 -22.24
CA THR A 255 9.32 7.86 -21.66
C THR A 255 9.45 6.80 -20.55
N TYR A 256 8.53 6.76 -19.59
CA TYR A 256 8.55 5.73 -18.53
C TYR A 256 8.35 4.32 -19.08
N SER A 257 7.50 4.14 -20.09
CA SER A 257 7.29 2.82 -20.72
C SER A 257 8.57 2.29 -21.38
N ILE A 258 9.34 3.18 -22.02
CA ILE A 258 10.65 2.86 -22.59
C ILE A 258 11.63 2.48 -21.48
N TYR A 259 11.78 3.31 -20.44
CA TYR A 259 12.64 3.07 -19.30
C TYR A 259 12.35 1.71 -18.64
N ARG A 260 11.09 1.41 -18.32
CA ARG A 260 10.69 0.14 -17.73
C ARG A 260 11.08 -1.05 -18.59
N LYS A 261 11.00 -0.90 -19.89
CA LYS A 261 11.36 -1.96 -20.85
C LYS A 261 12.88 -2.15 -20.91
N MET A 262 13.67 -1.06 -20.93
CA MET A 262 15.13 -1.07 -20.84
C MET A 262 15.58 -1.85 -19.60
N MET A 263 15.02 -1.51 -18.44
CA MET A 263 15.33 -2.19 -17.18
C MET A 263 14.96 -3.67 -17.19
N ALA A 264 13.79 -4.03 -17.74
CA ALA A 264 13.31 -5.40 -17.79
C ALA A 264 14.12 -6.28 -18.74
N GLN A 265 14.59 -5.74 -19.86
CA GLN A 265 15.38 -6.45 -20.90
C GLN A 265 16.88 -6.31 -20.69
N LYS A 266 17.33 -5.39 -19.83
CA LYS A 266 18.74 -5.02 -19.63
C LYS A 266 19.41 -4.61 -20.96
N THR A 267 18.68 -3.88 -21.80
CA THR A 267 19.12 -3.47 -23.15
C THR A 267 19.32 -1.96 -23.12
N PRO A 268 20.43 -1.42 -23.64
CA PRO A 268 20.66 0.02 -23.75
C PRO A 268 19.66 0.65 -24.75
N LEU A 269 19.48 1.96 -24.66
CA LEU A 269 18.46 2.70 -25.42
C LEU A 269 18.66 2.58 -26.93
N ASP A 270 19.91 2.64 -27.41
CA ASP A 270 20.26 2.56 -28.83
C ASP A 270 19.96 1.19 -29.49
N GLU A 271 19.89 0.13 -28.68
CA GLU A 271 19.53 -1.22 -29.12
C GLU A 271 18.05 -1.54 -28.89
N MET A 272 17.28 -0.55 -28.40
CA MET A 272 15.86 -0.74 -28.13
C MET A 272 15.05 -0.71 -29.43
N HIS A 273 14.67 -1.86 -29.89
CA HIS A 273 13.64 -2.03 -30.92
C HIS A 273 12.24 -1.96 -30.29
N ASP A 274 11.21 -1.57 -31.08
CA ASP A 274 9.82 -1.59 -30.61
C ASP A 274 9.47 -0.38 -29.68
N ILE A 275 10.03 0.79 -30.02
CA ILE A 275 9.67 2.09 -29.41
C ILE A 275 8.39 2.64 -30.04
N ILE A 276 8.13 2.26 -31.30
CA ILE A 276 6.96 2.67 -32.06
C ILE A 276 5.89 1.58 -31.99
N ALA A 277 4.66 1.96 -31.71
CA ALA A 277 3.49 1.11 -31.75
C ALA A 277 2.47 1.66 -32.75
N PHE A 278 1.82 0.78 -33.49
CA PHE A 278 0.76 1.12 -34.42
C PHE A 278 -0.57 0.63 -33.88
N ARG A 279 -1.60 1.44 -34.08
CA ARG A 279 -2.96 1.11 -33.69
C ARG A 279 -3.83 1.10 -34.93
N VAL A 280 -4.49 -0.02 -35.18
CA VAL A 280 -5.45 -0.21 -36.23
C VAL A 280 -6.82 -0.32 -35.60
N ILE A 281 -7.71 0.61 -35.89
CA ILE A 281 -9.08 0.63 -35.39
C ILE A 281 -9.99 0.28 -36.56
N VAL A 282 -10.81 -0.78 -36.36
CA VAL A 282 -11.74 -1.30 -37.37
C VAL A 282 -13.17 -1.31 -36.81
N ASN A 283 -14.15 -1.56 -37.68
CA ASN A 283 -15.55 -1.47 -37.28
C ASN A 283 -16.04 -2.64 -36.45
N ASP A 284 -15.63 -3.85 -36.76
CA ASP A 284 -16.14 -5.05 -36.09
C ASP A 284 -15.05 -6.07 -35.70
N LEU A 285 -15.49 -7.06 -34.92
CA LEU A 285 -14.60 -8.12 -34.41
C LEU A 285 -14.00 -9.00 -35.52
N ARG A 286 -14.77 -9.27 -36.60
CA ARG A 286 -14.30 -10.07 -37.72
C ARG A 286 -13.15 -9.35 -38.44
N ASP A 287 -13.30 -8.06 -38.62
CA ASP A 287 -12.26 -7.22 -39.23
C ASP A 287 -10.98 -7.17 -38.39
N CYS A 288 -11.07 -7.25 -37.05
CA CYS A 288 -9.89 -7.37 -36.21
C CYS A 288 -9.03 -8.60 -36.55
N TYR A 289 -9.65 -9.78 -36.65
CA TYR A 289 -8.94 -11.01 -36.99
C TYR A 289 -8.51 -11.08 -38.47
N ALA A 290 -9.31 -10.50 -39.38
CA ALA A 290 -8.92 -10.36 -40.77
C ALA A 290 -7.66 -9.50 -40.91
N MET A 291 -7.63 -8.33 -40.26
CA MET A 291 -6.45 -7.45 -40.23
C MET A 291 -5.22 -8.13 -39.66
N LEU A 292 -5.36 -8.94 -38.60
CA LEU A 292 -4.24 -9.73 -38.08
C LEU A 292 -3.62 -10.60 -39.15
N GLY A 293 -4.46 -11.34 -39.90
CA GLY A 293 -4.01 -12.18 -41.01
C GLY A 293 -3.30 -11.40 -42.11
N LEU A 294 -3.87 -10.25 -42.52
CA LEU A 294 -3.29 -9.38 -43.52
C LEU A 294 -1.94 -8.77 -43.11
N VAL A 295 -1.84 -8.36 -41.85
CA VAL A 295 -0.58 -7.87 -41.26
C VAL A 295 0.49 -8.95 -41.25
N HIS A 296 0.13 -10.21 -40.95
CA HIS A 296 1.08 -11.34 -40.96
C HIS A 296 1.47 -11.78 -42.38
N VAL A 297 0.63 -11.52 -43.38
CA VAL A 297 0.99 -11.69 -44.80
C VAL A 297 1.95 -10.58 -45.24
N LEU A 298 1.71 -9.33 -44.83
CA LEU A 298 2.54 -8.18 -45.16
C LEU A 298 3.94 -8.25 -44.53
N TRP A 299 4.01 -8.70 -43.26
CA TRP A 299 5.25 -8.77 -42.49
C TRP A 299 5.31 -10.05 -41.60
N LYS A 300 6.48 -10.61 -41.51
CA LYS A 300 6.68 -11.83 -40.70
C LYS A 300 6.49 -11.56 -39.22
N PRO A 301 5.60 -12.31 -38.51
CA PRO A 301 5.42 -12.16 -37.08
C PRO A 301 6.62 -12.69 -36.28
N VAL A 302 6.94 -12.04 -35.17
CA VAL A 302 7.95 -12.49 -34.22
C VAL A 302 7.34 -13.57 -33.33
N PRO A 303 7.91 -14.80 -33.29
CA PRO A 303 7.36 -15.91 -32.51
C PRO A 303 7.25 -15.57 -31.02
N GLY A 304 6.12 -15.99 -30.38
CA GLY A 304 5.86 -15.75 -28.95
C GLY A 304 5.49 -14.31 -28.57
N ARG A 305 5.34 -13.41 -29.56
CA ARG A 305 4.97 -12.01 -29.32
C ARG A 305 3.50 -11.67 -29.67
N PHE A 306 2.73 -12.68 -30.05
CA PHE A 306 1.28 -12.51 -30.25
C PHE A 306 0.53 -12.63 -28.92
N LYS A 307 -0.46 -11.76 -28.70
CA LYS A 307 -1.35 -11.78 -27.54
C LYS A 307 -2.77 -11.41 -27.98
N ASP A 308 -3.70 -12.29 -27.65
CA ASP A 308 -5.13 -12.08 -27.90
C ASP A 308 -5.83 -11.63 -26.60
N TYR A 309 -5.95 -10.31 -26.44
CA TYR A 309 -6.73 -9.71 -25.35
C TYR A 309 -8.19 -9.48 -25.73
N ILE A 310 -8.65 -9.89 -26.91
CA ILE A 310 -10.07 -9.87 -27.27
C ILE A 310 -10.76 -11.09 -26.67
N SER A 311 -10.21 -12.28 -26.90
CA SER A 311 -10.72 -13.52 -26.33
C SER A 311 -10.46 -13.64 -24.84
N MET A 312 -9.37 -13.04 -24.35
CA MET A 312 -8.99 -12.99 -22.92
C MET A 312 -8.73 -11.55 -22.46
N PRO A 313 -9.78 -10.76 -22.16
CA PRO A 313 -9.65 -9.37 -21.73
C PRO A 313 -8.85 -9.25 -20.44
N LYS A 314 -8.06 -8.17 -20.31
CA LYS A 314 -7.36 -7.84 -19.06
C LYS A 314 -8.37 -7.54 -17.94
N ALA A 315 -7.91 -7.56 -16.68
CA ALA A 315 -8.75 -7.29 -15.51
C ALA A 315 -9.47 -5.93 -15.55
N ASN A 316 -8.85 -4.93 -16.19
CA ASN A 316 -9.42 -3.61 -16.38
C ASN A 316 -10.32 -3.47 -17.63
N GLY A 317 -10.74 -4.58 -18.22
CA GLY A 317 -11.60 -4.60 -19.42
C GLY A 317 -10.89 -4.29 -20.74
N TYR A 318 -9.57 -4.12 -20.74
CA TYR A 318 -8.80 -3.83 -21.97
C TYR A 318 -8.85 -4.99 -22.95
N GLN A 319 -9.25 -4.72 -24.20
CA GLN A 319 -9.33 -5.66 -25.31
C GLN A 319 -8.53 -5.14 -26.53
N SER A 320 -7.72 -5.97 -27.14
CA SER A 320 -7.00 -5.70 -28.40
C SER A 320 -6.25 -6.95 -28.84
N LEU A 321 -6.02 -7.15 -30.14
CA LEU A 321 -5.00 -8.08 -30.60
C LEU A 321 -3.67 -7.35 -30.63
N HIS A 322 -2.62 -7.95 -30.09
CA HIS A 322 -1.27 -7.43 -30.14
C HIS A 322 -0.37 -8.38 -30.91
N THR A 323 0.31 -7.90 -31.91
CA THR A 323 1.33 -8.65 -32.62
C THR A 323 2.57 -7.80 -32.82
N THR A 324 3.74 -8.42 -32.77
CA THR A 324 5.01 -7.80 -33.15
C THR A 324 5.46 -8.43 -34.46
N VAL A 325 5.76 -7.62 -35.44
CA VAL A 325 6.21 -8.07 -36.76
C VAL A 325 7.53 -7.40 -37.14
N ILE A 326 8.24 -7.99 -38.12
CA ILE A 326 9.45 -7.41 -38.70
C ILE A 326 9.00 -6.52 -39.89
N GLY A 327 8.93 -5.23 -39.65
CA GLY A 327 8.44 -4.23 -40.57
C GLY A 327 9.46 -3.79 -41.61
N PRO A 328 9.27 -2.61 -42.23
CA PRO A 328 10.23 -2.02 -43.16
C PRO A 328 11.61 -1.87 -42.51
N GLU A 329 12.68 -2.03 -43.28
CA GLU A 329 14.08 -1.85 -42.86
C GLU A 329 14.56 -2.81 -41.78
N GLY A 330 13.76 -3.88 -41.51
CA GLY A 330 14.07 -4.91 -40.48
C GLY A 330 13.65 -4.51 -39.04
N GLU A 331 13.01 -3.35 -38.88
CA GLU A 331 12.57 -2.84 -37.60
C GLU A 331 11.43 -3.69 -37.00
N ARG A 332 11.49 -3.89 -35.69
CA ARG A 332 10.41 -4.58 -34.94
C ARG A 332 9.34 -3.59 -34.59
N ILE A 333 8.16 -3.76 -35.14
CA ILE A 333 6.99 -2.91 -34.88
C ILE A 333 5.88 -3.66 -34.18
N GLU A 334 5.30 -3.04 -33.14
CA GLU A 334 4.13 -3.57 -32.43
C GLU A 334 2.86 -3.02 -33.09
N ILE A 335 1.93 -3.92 -33.45
CA ILE A 335 0.64 -3.55 -34.01
C ILE A 335 -0.47 -4.00 -33.09
N GLN A 336 -1.33 -3.06 -32.69
CA GLN A 336 -2.51 -3.24 -31.86
C GLN A 336 -3.76 -3.08 -32.71
N ILE A 337 -4.59 -4.12 -32.76
CA ILE A 337 -5.80 -4.14 -33.60
C ILE A 337 -7.00 -4.27 -32.67
N ARG A 338 -8.02 -3.41 -32.85
CA ARG A 338 -9.22 -3.37 -32.01
C ARG A 338 -10.37 -2.65 -32.72
N THR A 339 -11.59 -2.84 -32.21
CA THR A 339 -12.75 -2.11 -32.68
C THR A 339 -12.81 -0.69 -32.11
N GLU A 340 -13.69 0.17 -32.63
CA GLU A 340 -13.92 1.51 -32.08
C GLU A 340 -14.41 1.44 -30.62
N GLU A 341 -15.29 0.49 -30.29
CA GLU A 341 -15.77 0.28 -28.92
C GLU A 341 -14.64 -0.13 -27.97
N MET A 342 -13.79 -1.09 -28.39
CA MET A 342 -12.62 -1.49 -27.62
C MET A 342 -11.61 -0.35 -27.47
N ASN A 343 -11.52 0.53 -28.48
CA ASN A 343 -10.67 1.71 -28.40
C ASN A 343 -11.17 2.72 -27.38
N ASN A 344 -12.46 3.00 -27.37
CA ASN A 344 -13.08 3.89 -26.40
C ASN A 344 -12.91 3.34 -24.98
N MET A 345 -13.13 2.04 -24.78
CA MET A 345 -12.88 1.36 -23.50
C MET A 345 -11.41 1.45 -23.08
N ALA A 346 -10.47 1.30 -24.01
CA ALA A 346 -9.05 1.36 -23.72
C ALA A 346 -8.55 2.79 -23.42
N GLU A 347 -9.19 3.84 -23.94
CA GLU A 347 -8.79 5.23 -23.72
C GLU A 347 -9.47 5.84 -22.47
N HIS A 348 -10.77 5.60 -22.33
CA HIS A 348 -11.62 6.22 -21.30
C HIS A 348 -11.93 5.31 -20.13
N GLY A 349 -11.70 3.99 -20.25
CA GLY A 349 -11.91 3.03 -19.15
C GLY A 349 -13.32 3.11 -18.57
N VAL A 350 -13.39 3.38 -17.28
CA VAL A 350 -14.67 3.53 -16.55
C VAL A 350 -15.59 4.60 -17.17
N ALA A 351 -15.04 5.69 -17.70
CA ALA A 351 -15.81 6.76 -18.34
C ALA A 351 -16.56 6.26 -19.59
N ALA A 352 -15.96 5.36 -20.38
CA ALA A 352 -16.65 4.78 -21.53
C ALA A 352 -17.91 4.01 -21.11
N HIS A 353 -17.89 3.31 -19.97
CA HIS A 353 -19.07 2.66 -19.42
C HIS A 353 -20.12 3.67 -18.95
N TRP A 354 -19.68 4.79 -18.38
CA TRP A 354 -20.59 5.86 -17.94
C TRP A 354 -21.37 6.43 -19.11
N MET A 355 -20.74 6.71 -20.24
CA MET A 355 -21.38 7.18 -21.48
C MET A 355 -22.42 6.19 -22.05
N TYR A 356 -22.22 4.86 -21.84
CA TYR A 356 -23.17 3.83 -22.28
C TYR A 356 -24.38 3.62 -21.35
N LYS A 357 -24.24 3.92 -20.05
CA LYS A 357 -25.24 3.64 -19.02
C LYS A 357 -26.48 4.53 -19.14
N GLU A 358 -26.33 5.79 -19.51
CA GLU A 358 -27.46 6.71 -19.72
C GLU A 358 -28.37 6.29 -20.88
N ARG A 359 -27.83 5.51 -21.84
CA ARG A 359 -28.61 4.98 -22.97
C ARG A 359 -29.35 3.66 -22.65
N ASN A 360 -28.91 2.91 -21.64
CA ASN A 360 -29.49 1.59 -21.30
C ASN A 360 -29.49 1.34 -19.79
N HIS A 361 -30.60 1.53 -19.14
CA HIS A 361 -30.90 1.49 -17.68
C HIS A 361 -30.57 0.18 -16.92
N ALA A 362 -29.68 -0.72 -17.37
CA ALA A 362 -29.80 -2.12 -16.98
C ALA A 362 -28.77 -2.76 -16.05
N ILE A 363 -27.57 -2.20 -15.78
CA ILE A 363 -26.59 -2.92 -14.92
C ILE A 363 -25.96 -1.97 -13.90
N ALA A 364 -26.10 -2.29 -12.61
CA ALA A 364 -25.39 -1.60 -11.55
C ALA A 364 -23.87 -1.77 -11.76
N MET A 365 -23.09 -0.68 -11.64
CA MET A 365 -21.63 -0.70 -11.85
C MET A 365 -20.91 -1.72 -10.95
N GLN A 366 -21.49 -1.99 -9.79
CA GLN A 366 -20.99 -2.97 -8.81
C GLN A 366 -21.03 -4.40 -9.35
N ASP A 367 -21.88 -4.72 -10.34
CA ASP A 367 -22.03 -6.07 -10.89
C ASP A 367 -21.07 -6.38 -12.05
N MET A 368 -20.29 -5.39 -12.48
CA MET A 368 -19.34 -5.57 -13.58
C MET A 368 -18.11 -6.38 -13.15
N PRO A 369 -17.62 -7.33 -13.98
CA PRO A 369 -16.49 -8.19 -13.65
C PRO A 369 -15.19 -7.44 -13.35
N GLN A 370 -14.98 -6.27 -13.98
CA GLN A 370 -13.79 -5.44 -13.76
C GLN A 370 -13.72 -4.81 -12.35
N PHE A 371 -14.86 -4.73 -11.62
CA PHE A 371 -14.90 -4.23 -10.24
C PHE A 371 -14.95 -5.33 -9.17
N GLN A 372 -14.85 -6.59 -9.57
CA GLN A 372 -14.84 -7.70 -8.62
C GLN A 372 -13.71 -7.59 -7.58
N TRP A 373 -12.55 -7.10 -7.99
CA TRP A 373 -11.43 -6.84 -7.08
C TRP A 373 -11.79 -5.85 -5.96
N LEU A 374 -12.62 -4.85 -6.27
CA LEU A 374 -13.07 -3.85 -5.28
C LEU A 374 -14.04 -4.50 -4.29
N ARG A 375 -14.97 -5.32 -4.75
CA ARG A 375 -15.86 -6.10 -3.88
C ARG A 375 -15.08 -7.04 -2.96
N ASP A 376 -14.13 -7.78 -3.53
CA ASP A 376 -13.25 -8.69 -2.77
C ASP A 376 -12.43 -7.93 -1.73
N LEU A 377 -12.00 -6.71 -2.03
CA LEU A 377 -11.27 -5.84 -1.11
C LEU A 377 -12.17 -5.34 0.03
N MET A 378 -13.42 -4.96 -0.27
CA MET A 378 -14.38 -4.52 0.73
C MET A 378 -14.83 -5.63 1.68
N GLU A 379 -15.04 -6.84 1.16
CA GLU A 379 -15.35 -8.00 2.01
C GLU A 379 -14.22 -8.28 3.00
N ARG A 380 -12.96 -8.18 2.55
CA ARG A 380 -11.79 -8.38 3.40
C ARG A 380 -11.60 -7.29 4.44
N GLN A 381 -11.98 -6.06 4.11
CA GLN A 381 -11.85 -4.93 5.03
C GLN A 381 -12.61 -5.14 6.34
N ARG A 382 -13.73 -5.89 6.33
CA ARG A 382 -14.47 -6.22 7.55
C ARG A 382 -13.65 -7.06 8.54
N ASP A 383 -12.67 -7.79 8.03
CA ASP A 383 -11.81 -8.72 8.79
C ASP A 383 -10.44 -8.10 9.14
N GLU A 384 -10.01 -7.02 8.45
CA GLU A 384 -8.71 -6.37 8.60
C GLU A 384 -8.85 -5.08 9.43
N ALA A 385 -8.43 -5.13 10.70
CA ALA A 385 -8.48 -3.98 11.62
C ALA A 385 -7.26 -3.06 11.51
N ASP A 386 -6.15 -3.51 10.88
CA ASP A 386 -4.87 -2.78 10.81
C ASP A 386 -4.66 -2.13 9.43
N SER A 387 -4.52 -0.80 9.42
CA SER A 387 -4.27 0.00 8.21
C SER A 387 -3.01 -0.41 7.43
N ARG A 388 -1.99 -0.96 8.11
CA ARG A 388 -0.74 -1.43 7.45
C ARG A 388 -0.98 -2.74 6.70
N GLU A 389 -1.77 -3.64 7.28
CA GLU A 389 -2.14 -4.91 6.66
C GLU A 389 -2.99 -4.65 5.42
N PHE A 390 -3.95 -3.72 5.52
CA PHE A 390 -4.75 -3.23 4.40
C PHE A 390 -3.89 -2.68 3.26
N MET A 391 -2.90 -1.81 3.54
CA MET A 391 -1.99 -1.26 2.53
C MET A 391 -1.13 -2.33 1.85
N SER A 392 -0.70 -3.34 2.59
CA SER A 392 0.03 -4.48 2.02
C SER A 392 -0.85 -5.29 1.06
N SER A 393 -2.09 -5.57 1.46
CA SER A 393 -3.10 -6.26 0.65
C SER A 393 -3.43 -5.48 -0.62
N LEU A 394 -3.66 -4.16 -0.47
CA LEU A 394 -3.97 -3.26 -1.59
C LEU A 394 -2.84 -3.22 -2.63
N ARG A 395 -1.59 -3.09 -2.18
CA ARG A 395 -0.43 -3.13 -3.09
C ARG A 395 -0.37 -4.44 -3.88
N MET A 396 -0.60 -5.58 -3.22
CA MET A 396 -0.65 -6.87 -3.92
C MET A 396 -1.73 -6.91 -4.98
N ASP A 397 -2.90 -6.34 -4.73
CA ASP A 397 -4.02 -6.34 -5.69
C ASP A 397 -3.82 -5.34 -6.85
N LEU A 398 -3.11 -4.24 -6.63
CA LEU A 398 -2.90 -3.20 -7.65
C LEU A 398 -1.75 -3.50 -8.63
N PHE A 399 -0.69 -4.22 -8.21
CA PHE A 399 0.59 -4.28 -8.95
C PHE A 399 0.84 -5.53 -9.77
N ASN A 400 -0.02 -6.56 -9.73
CA ASN A 400 0.31 -7.84 -10.34
C ASN A 400 -0.13 -7.95 -11.81
N ASP A 401 0.83 -8.34 -12.68
CA ASP A 401 0.54 -8.95 -13.99
C ASP A 401 -0.31 -10.20 -13.76
N GLU A 402 -1.26 -10.50 -14.65
CA GLU A 402 -2.17 -11.63 -14.52
C GLU A 402 -1.74 -12.83 -15.38
N ILE A 403 -2.03 -14.01 -14.88
CA ILE A 403 -1.96 -15.27 -15.61
C ILE A 403 -3.35 -15.91 -15.67
N TYR A 404 -3.60 -16.67 -16.72
CA TYR A 404 -4.83 -17.43 -16.91
C TYR A 404 -4.52 -18.91 -16.75
N VAL A 405 -5.21 -19.57 -15.84
CA VAL A 405 -5.07 -20.99 -15.54
C VAL A 405 -6.41 -21.69 -15.70
N PHE A 406 -6.40 -22.97 -16.00
CA PHE A 406 -7.60 -23.74 -16.28
C PHE A 406 -7.92 -24.69 -15.13
N THR A 407 -9.23 -24.81 -14.83
CA THR A 407 -9.71 -25.95 -14.03
C THR A 407 -9.73 -27.21 -14.89
N PRO A 408 -9.81 -28.42 -14.29
CA PRO A 408 -9.96 -29.68 -15.05
C PRO A 408 -11.22 -29.72 -15.93
N ARG A 409 -12.22 -28.88 -15.62
CA ARG A 409 -13.46 -28.74 -16.41
C ARG A 409 -13.35 -27.69 -17.52
N GLY A 410 -12.16 -27.13 -17.77
CA GLY A 410 -11.92 -26.12 -18.79
C GLY A 410 -12.32 -24.69 -18.42
N ALA A 411 -12.79 -24.44 -17.20
CA ALA A 411 -13.10 -23.07 -16.79
C ALA A 411 -11.81 -22.27 -16.56
N VAL A 412 -11.73 -21.07 -17.15
CA VAL A 412 -10.61 -20.16 -17.03
C VAL A 412 -10.68 -19.40 -15.69
N LYS A 413 -9.57 -19.34 -14.98
CA LYS A 413 -9.40 -18.57 -13.75
C LYS A 413 -8.21 -17.61 -13.87
N ARG A 414 -8.38 -16.37 -13.39
CA ARG A 414 -7.34 -15.33 -13.37
C ARG A 414 -6.63 -15.31 -12.04
N LEU A 415 -5.32 -15.23 -12.06
CA LEU A 415 -4.46 -15.12 -10.89
C LEU A 415 -3.31 -14.12 -11.16
N PRO A 416 -2.75 -13.49 -10.14
CA PRO A 416 -1.56 -12.69 -10.32
C PRO A 416 -0.37 -13.55 -10.72
N LYS A 417 0.54 -12.99 -11.50
CA LYS A 417 1.78 -13.65 -11.89
C LYS A 417 2.62 -14.03 -10.66
N GLY A 418 3.07 -15.26 -10.61
CA GLY A 418 3.78 -15.80 -9.46
C GLY A 418 2.85 -16.43 -8.41
N ALA A 419 1.53 -16.40 -8.62
CA ALA A 419 0.59 -17.13 -7.78
C ALA A 419 0.88 -18.64 -7.82
N THR A 420 0.48 -19.31 -6.75
CA THR A 420 0.75 -20.73 -6.52
C THR A 420 -0.54 -21.54 -6.57
N SER A 421 -0.43 -22.87 -6.50
CA SER A 421 -1.59 -23.75 -6.44
C SER A 421 -2.44 -23.54 -5.18
N LEU A 422 -1.86 -23.05 -4.06
CA LEU A 422 -2.62 -22.63 -2.89
C LEU A 422 -3.48 -21.40 -3.18
N ASP A 423 -2.94 -20.39 -3.86
CA ASP A 423 -3.69 -19.22 -4.29
C ASP A 423 -4.88 -19.61 -5.17
N PHE A 424 -4.67 -20.56 -6.09
CA PHE A 424 -5.71 -21.10 -6.94
C PHE A 424 -6.79 -21.83 -6.12
N ALA A 425 -6.41 -22.63 -5.12
CA ALA A 425 -7.37 -23.34 -4.26
C ALA A 425 -8.29 -22.38 -3.51
N PHE A 426 -7.74 -21.31 -2.91
CA PHE A 426 -8.53 -20.25 -2.24
C PHE A 426 -9.35 -19.40 -3.22
N LEU A 427 -8.92 -19.29 -4.48
CA LEU A 427 -9.69 -18.61 -5.52
C LEU A 427 -10.96 -19.41 -5.88
N ILE A 428 -10.87 -20.76 -5.95
CA ILE A 428 -12.00 -21.62 -6.25
C ILE A 428 -13.05 -21.55 -5.13
N HIS A 429 -12.64 -21.85 -3.90
CA HIS A 429 -13.49 -21.74 -2.70
C HIS A 429 -12.62 -21.71 -1.45
N SER A 430 -13.07 -20.98 -0.41
CA SER A 430 -12.34 -20.92 0.86
C SER A 430 -12.16 -22.30 1.50
N ASP A 431 -13.15 -23.18 1.44
CA ASP A 431 -13.07 -24.55 1.98
C ASP A 431 -12.11 -25.44 1.18
N VAL A 432 -12.07 -25.28 -0.16
CA VAL A 432 -11.10 -25.99 -1.01
C VAL A 432 -9.68 -25.57 -0.65
N GLY A 433 -9.47 -24.28 -0.43
CA GLY A 433 -8.20 -23.74 0.04
C GLY A 433 -7.82 -24.24 1.42
N ALA A 434 -8.75 -24.21 2.39
CA ALA A 434 -8.51 -24.62 3.76
C ALA A 434 -8.16 -26.12 3.89
N HIS A 435 -8.76 -26.97 3.07
CA HIS A 435 -8.57 -28.43 3.10
C HIS A 435 -7.56 -28.94 2.04
N CYS A 436 -6.77 -28.04 1.44
CA CYS A 436 -5.83 -28.40 0.38
C CYS A 436 -4.66 -29.24 0.93
N VAL A 437 -4.43 -30.43 0.32
CA VAL A 437 -3.31 -31.34 0.68
C VAL A 437 -2.30 -31.48 -0.45
N GLY A 438 -2.65 -31.13 -1.68
CA GLY A 438 -1.80 -31.22 -2.85
C GLY A 438 -2.43 -30.60 -4.07
N ALA A 439 -1.64 -30.40 -5.10
CA ALA A 439 -2.10 -29.93 -6.40
C ALA A 439 -1.39 -30.67 -7.53
N LYS A 440 -2.14 -30.97 -8.61
CA LYS A 440 -1.57 -31.42 -9.88
C LYS A 440 -1.59 -30.25 -10.86
N ILE A 441 -0.45 -29.97 -11.42
CA ILE A 441 -0.28 -28.98 -12.49
C ILE A 441 0.01 -29.76 -13.78
N ASN A 442 -0.82 -29.62 -14.79
CA ASN A 442 -0.75 -30.34 -16.06
C ASN A 442 -0.66 -31.89 -15.86
N GLY A 443 -1.41 -32.41 -14.87
CA GLY A 443 -1.48 -33.83 -14.54
C GLY A 443 -0.36 -34.34 -13.63
N LYS A 444 0.65 -33.54 -13.30
CA LYS A 444 1.77 -33.89 -12.40
C LYS A 444 1.56 -33.28 -11.00
N LEU A 445 1.84 -34.08 -9.97
CA LEU A 445 1.81 -33.59 -8.59
C LEU A 445 3.01 -32.65 -8.37
N GLU A 446 2.74 -31.42 -7.97
CA GLU A 446 3.73 -30.36 -7.79
C GLU A 446 3.68 -29.78 -6.37
N PRO A 447 4.81 -29.29 -5.83
CA PRO A 447 4.85 -28.58 -4.55
C PRO A 447 3.98 -27.32 -4.54
N PHE A 448 3.40 -26.97 -3.37
CA PHE A 448 2.60 -25.76 -3.23
C PHE A 448 3.33 -24.46 -3.63
N ALA A 449 4.64 -24.39 -3.45
CA ALA A 449 5.46 -23.23 -3.78
C ALA A 449 5.73 -23.05 -5.28
N THR A 450 5.34 -24.02 -6.14
CA THR A 450 5.54 -23.95 -7.59
C THR A 450 4.70 -22.81 -8.18
N PRO A 451 5.32 -21.79 -8.82
CA PRO A 451 4.58 -20.71 -9.46
C PRO A 451 3.82 -21.21 -10.67
N LEU A 452 2.54 -20.86 -10.76
CA LEU A 452 1.69 -21.16 -11.90
C LEU A 452 2.08 -20.31 -13.12
N LYS A 453 1.92 -20.88 -14.31
CA LYS A 453 2.19 -20.25 -15.59
C LYS A 453 0.90 -20.07 -16.39
N ASN A 454 0.91 -19.14 -17.33
CA ASN A 454 -0.21 -18.95 -18.22
C ASN A 454 -0.49 -20.24 -19.04
N GLY A 455 -1.73 -20.69 -19.01
CA GLY A 455 -2.16 -21.91 -19.71
C GLY A 455 -2.11 -23.20 -18.88
N ASP A 456 -1.61 -23.16 -17.63
CA ASP A 456 -1.56 -24.36 -16.78
C ASP A 456 -2.97 -24.85 -16.40
N MET A 457 -3.15 -26.18 -16.44
CA MET A 457 -4.35 -26.84 -15.90
C MET A 457 -4.06 -27.29 -14.47
N VAL A 458 -4.87 -26.83 -13.51
CA VAL A 458 -4.65 -27.02 -12.06
C VAL A 458 -5.80 -27.82 -11.45
N GLU A 459 -5.47 -28.98 -10.86
CA GLU A 459 -6.37 -29.82 -10.09
C GLU A 459 -5.96 -29.79 -8.61
N ILE A 460 -6.88 -29.43 -7.71
CA ILE A 460 -6.65 -29.38 -6.26
C ILE A 460 -7.09 -30.68 -5.60
N ILE A 461 -6.25 -31.23 -4.76
CA ILE A 461 -6.54 -32.40 -3.94
C ILE A 461 -6.84 -31.92 -2.52
N THR A 462 -7.99 -32.35 -1.97
CA THR A 462 -8.45 -31.93 -0.65
C THR A 462 -8.62 -33.11 0.31
N ASP A 463 -8.40 -32.83 1.62
CA ASP A 463 -8.69 -33.74 2.74
C ASP A 463 -9.37 -32.96 3.85
N LYS A 464 -10.54 -33.41 4.31
CA LYS A 464 -11.34 -32.76 5.35
C LYS A 464 -10.63 -32.57 6.70
N ASN A 465 -9.62 -33.40 6.98
CA ASN A 465 -8.88 -33.34 8.25
C ASN A 465 -7.68 -32.38 8.20
N ARG A 466 -7.42 -31.76 7.05
CA ARG A 466 -6.30 -30.83 6.90
C ARG A 466 -6.76 -29.39 7.12
N HIS A 467 -5.85 -28.60 7.67
CA HIS A 467 -6.12 -27.19 8.03
C HIS A 467 -4.94 -26.30 7.61
N PRO A 468 -5.17 -24.99 7.40
CA PRO A 468 -4.13 -24.05 7.05
C PRO A 468 -3.02 -23.97 8.11
N HIS A 469 -1.77 -23.89 7.67
CA HIS A 469 -0.59 -23.71 8.52
C HIS A 469 0.03 -22.32 8.32
N ARG A 470 0.71 -21.78 9.36
CA ARG A 470 1.42 -20.49 9.27
C ARG A 470 2.42 -20.41 8.11
N ASP A 471 3.05 -21.52 7.74
CA ASP A 471 4.00 -21.56 6.62
C ASP A 471 3.35 -21.30 5.26
N TRP A 472 2.04 -21.52 5.12
CA TRP A 472 1.31 -21.19 3.90
C TRP A 472 1.33 -19.69 3.60
N LEU A 473 1.41 -18.83 4.64
CA LEU A 473 1.55 -17.37 4.48
C LEU A 473 2.83 -16.95 3.74
N LYS A 474 3.89 -17.79 3.78
CA LYS A 474 5.14 -17.57 3.04
C LYS A 474 5.02 -17.95 1.57
N ILE A 475 4.09 -18.86 1.25
CA ILE A 475 3.90 -19.45 -0.08
C ILE A 475 2.93 -18.62 -0.91
N VAL A 476 1.78 -18.24 -0.32
CA VAL A 476 0.70 -17.53 -1.05
C VAL A 476 1.11 -16.12 -1.48
N LYS A 477 0.63 -15.73 -2.67
CA LYS A 477 0.90 -14.44 -3.30
C LYS A 477 -0.35 -13.56 -3.45
N THR A 478 -1.55 -14.12 -3.23
CA THR A 478 -2.80 -13.36 -3.31
C THR A 478 -3.22 -12.84 -1.94
N ALA A 479 -3.76 -11.62 -1.90
CA ALA A 479 -4.33 -11.05 -0.71
C ALA A 479 -5.50 -11.89 -0.17
N LYS A 480 -6.33 -12.46 -1.06
CA LYS A 480 -7.46 -13.33 -0.70
C LYS A 480 -7.02 -14.57 0.06
N ALA A 481 -6.03 -15.31 -0.47
CA ALA A 481 -5.51 -16.51 0.21
C ALA A 481 -4.89 -16.14 1.56
N ARG A 482 -4.08 -15.07 1.60
CA ARG A 482 -3.43 -14.59 2.83
C ARG A 482 -4.43 -14.23 3.91
N SER A 483 -5.44 -13.41 3.59
CA SER A 483 -6.49 -12.98 4.52
C SER A 483 -7.29 -14.19 5.05
N ARG A 484 -7.69 -15.13 4.18
CA ARG A 484 -8.42 -16.33 4.62
C ARG A 484 -7.58 -17.25 5.51
N ILE A 485 -6.30 -17.44 5.22
CA ILE A 485 -5.38 -18.20 6.08
C ILE A 485 -5.21 -17.49 7.44
N GLN A 486 -4.99 -16.19 7.46
CA GLN A 486 -4.85 -15.41 8.69
C GLN A 486 -6.12 -15.46 9.54
N HIS A 487 -7.29 -15.28 8.90
CA HIS A 487 -8.57 -15.37 9.59
C HIS A 487 -8.75 -16.75 10.25
N TYR A 488 -8.45 -17.83 9.52
CA TYR A 488 -8.51 -19.18 10.06
C TYR A 488 -7.59 -19.36 11.27
N LEU A 489 -6.33 -18.95 11.15
CA LEU A 489 -5.35 -19.07 12.22
C LEU A 489 -5.74 -18.24 13.46
N ARG A 490 -6.24 -17.01 13.28
CA ARG A 490 -6.75 -16.17 14.38
C ARG A 490 -7.96 -16.80 15.07
N THR A 491 -8.84 -17.44 14.31
CA THR A 491 -10.01 -18.12 14.87
C THR A 491 -9.59 -19.33 15.71
N GLU A 492 -8.67 -20.16 15.20
CA GLU A 492 -8.10 -21.29 15.93
C GLU A 492 -7.35 -20.84 17.21
N GLU A 493 -6.49 -19.84 17.09
CA GLU A 493 -5.79 -19.24 18.22
C GLU A 493 -6.76 -18.70 19.28
N ARG A 494 -7.87 -18.07 18.84
CA ARG A 494 -8.90 -17.57 19.75
C ARG A 494 -9.62 -18.73 20.47
N VAL A 495 -10.00 -19.78 19.77
CA VAL A 495 -10.65 -20.97 20.36
C VAL A 495 -9.72 -21.61 21.40
N ALA A 496 -8.45 -21.78 21.07
CA ALA A 496 -7.45 -22.30 21.99
C ALA A 496 -7.24 -21.39 23.21
N ALA A 497 -7.19 -20.06 22.98
CA ALA A 497 -7.06 -19.07 24.05
C ALA A 497 -8.28 -19.06 24.99
N VAL A 498 -9.50 -19.18 24.46
CA VAL A 498 -10.74 -19.27 25.26
C VAL A 498 -10.71 -20.54 26.15
N ALA A 499 -10.34 -21.69 25.55
CA ALA A 499 -10.25 -22.94 26.31
C ALA A 499 -9.20 -22.86 27.45
N LEU A 500 -8.00 -22.36 27.11
CA LEU A 500 -6.92 -22.16 28.08
C LEU A 500 -7.30 -21.16 29.18
N GLY A 501 -7.90 -20.03 28.80
CA GLY A 501 -8.31 -18.98 29.72
C GLY A 501 -9.40 -19.47 30.70
N ARG A 502 -10.34 -20.28 30.21
CA ARG A 502 -11.34 -20.92 31.03
C ARG A 502 -10.67 -21.85 32.08
N GLU A 503 -9.75 -22.72 31.66
CA GLU A 503 -9.00 -23.63 32.52
C GLU A 503 -8.20 -22.86 33.59
N LEU A 504 -7.49 -21.79 33.17
CA LEU A 504 -6.71 -20.95 34.10
C LEU A 504 -7.60 -20.24 35.14
N LEU A 505 -8.75 -19.71 34.73
CA LEU A 505 -9.72 -19.07 35.63
C LEU A 505 -10.34 -20.09 36.61
N GLU A 506 -10.69 -21.29 36.14
CA GLU A 506 -11.23 -22.37 36.99
C GLU A 506 -10.18 -22.83 37.99
N LYS A 507 -8.92 -22.98 37.59
CA LYS A 507 -7.81 -23.38 38.45
C LYS A 507 -7.55 -22.33 39.54
N GLU A 508 -7.57 -21.06 39.21
CA GLU A 508 -7.38 -19.99 40.20
C GLU A 508 -8.62 -19.82 41.09
N GLY A 509 -9.83 -19.97 40.54
CA GLY A 509 -11.08 -19.94 41.27
C GLY A 509 -11.13 -21.01 42.39
N ARG A 510 -10.67 -22.24 42.11
CA ARG A 510 -10.56 -23.30 43.11
C ARG A 510 -9.65 -22.94 44.30
N LYS A 511 -8.57 -22.15 44.05
CA LYS A 511 -7.69 -21.67 45.11
C LYS A 511 -8.33 -20.61 46.01
N MET A 512 -9.34 -19.91 45.49
CA MET A 512 -10.07 -18.85 46.17
C MET A 512 -11.45 -19.30 46.67
N ASP A 513 -11.72 -20.63 46.65
CA ASP A 513 -13.01 -21.24 47.01
C ASP A 513 -14.20 -20.71 46.19
N PHE A 514 -13.94 -20.29 44.94
CA PHE A 514 -14.90 -19.71 44.02
C PHE A 514 -15.17 -20.61 42.82
N ASN A 515 -16.45 -20.95 42.59
CA ASN A 515 -16.85 -21.79 41.46
C ASN A 515 -17.12 -20.97 40.20
N VAL A 516 -16.10 -20.85 39.35
CA VAL A 516 -16.12 -20.09 38.09
C VAL A 516 -17.16 -20.66 37.12
N VAL A 517 -17.33 -21.98 37.04
CA VAL A 517 -18.30 -22.63 36.11
C VAL A 517 -19.73 -22.25 36.49
N LYS A 518 -20.05 -22.24 37.77
CA LYS A 518 -21.35 -21.82 38.26
C LYS A 518 -21.58 -20.34 38.05
N ALA A 519 -20.57 -19.50 38.33
CA ALA A 519 -20.62 -18.04 38.09
C ALA A 519 -20.76 -17.64 36.62
N ALA A 520 -20.24 -18.44 35.70
CA ALA A 520 -20.45 -18.24 34.27
C ALA A 520 -21.89 -18.60 33.84
N LYS A 521 -22.49 -19.67 34.44
CA LYS A 521 -23.85 -20.10 34.09
C LYS A 521 -24.93 -19.19 34.69
N ASP A 522 -24.74 -18.69 35.89
CA ASP A 522 -25.71 -17.86 36.60
C ASP A 522 -25.54 -16.35 36.34
N GLY A 523 -24.66 -15.98 35.40
CA GLY A 523 -24.46 -14.60 34.92
C GLY A 523 -23.58 -13.73 35.81
N ARG A 524 -23.12 -14.22 36.98
CA ARG A 524 -22.28 -13.41 37.90
C ARG A 524 -20.95 -13.03 37.26
N LEU A 525 -20.35 -13.91 36.43
CA LEU A 525 -19.09 -13.62 35.77
C LEU A 525 -19.22 -12.50 34.71
N GLN A 526 -20.45 -12.25 34.22
CA GLN A 526 -20.70 -11.17 33.24
C GLN A 526 -20.58 -9.78 33.88
N LEU A 527 -20.75 -9.66 35.19
CA LEU A 527 -20.63 -8.39 35.92
C LEU A 527 -19.23 -7.76 35.80
N VAL A 528 -18.23 -8.58 35.54
CA VAL A 528 -16.83 -8.13 35.43
C VAL A 528 -16.48 -7.61 34.02
N LEU A 529 -17.28 -7.87 32.98
CA LEU A 529 -17.00 -7.51 31.60
C LEU A 529 -16.82 -5.98 31.39
N PRO A 530 -17.71 -5.12 31.91
CA PRO A 530 -17.56 -3.68 31.77
C PRO A 530 -16.27 -3.12 32.36
N GLU A 531 -15.80 -3.73 33.49
CA GLU A 531 -14.58 -3.31 34.18
C GLU A 531 -13.30 -3.51 33.35
N PHE A 532 -13.36 -4.39 32.34
CA PHE A 532 -12.26 -4.66 31.43
C PHE A 532 -12.57 -4.23 29.98
N SER A 533 -13.66 -3.48 29.78
CA SER A 533 -14.13 -3.05 28.46
C SER A 533 -14.31 -4.23 27.48
N LEU A 534 -14.86 -5.33 27.98
CA LEU A 534 -15.13 -6.55 27.22
C LEU A 534 -16.64 -6.73 26.99
N ASN A 535 -17.01 -7.34 25.85
CA ASN A 535 -18.41 -7.52 25.48
C ASN A 535 -18.96 -8.91 25.80
N THR A 536 -18.10 -9.94 25.77
CA THR A 536 -18.52 -11.34 25.92
C THR A 536 -17.63 -12.11 26.93
N LEU A 537 -18.17 -13.20 27.49
CA LEU A 537 -17.38 -14.10 28.33
C LEU A 537 -16.24 -14.77 27.56
N ASP A 538 -16.42 -15.04 26.27
CA ASP A 538 -15.35 -15.59 25.43
C ASP A 538 -14.21 -14.58 25.25
N ASP A 539 -14.49 -13.28 25.20
CA ASP A 539 -13.45 -12.23 25.19
C ASP A 539 -12.67 -12.19 26.52
N LEU A 540 -13.37 -12.39 27.63
CA LEU A 540 -12.74 -12.49 28.94
C LEU A 540 -11.82 -13.71 29.01
N PHE A 541 -12.31 -14.89 28.63
CA PHE A 541 -11.51 -16.09 28.60
C PHE A 541 -10.34 -15.97 27.65
N ALA A 542 -10.55 -15.46 26.42
CA ALA A 542 -9.48 -15.22 25.47
C ALA A 542 -8.42 -14.26 26.01
N SER A 543 -8.83 -13.18 26.69
CA SER A 543 -7.91 -12.21 27.31
C SER A 543 -7.07 -12.82 28.43
N VAL A 544 -7.66 -13.75 29.19
CA VAL A 544 -6.94 -14.52 30.20
C VAL A 544 -6.01 -15.56 29.57
N GLY A 545 -6.48 -16.28 28.55
CA GLY A 545 -5.69 -17.30 27.85
C GLY A 545 -4.50 -16.73 27.09
N THR A 546 -4.61 -15.51 26.57
CA THR A 546 -3.51 -14.79 25.92
C THR A 546 -2.58 -14.04 26.91
N GLY A 547 -2.89 -14.08 28.23
CA GLY A 547 -2.10 -13.41 29.27
C GLY A 547 -2.30 -11.89 29.34
N ARG A 548 -3.28 -11.31 28.61
CA ARG A 548 -3.62 -9.87 28.71
C ARG A 548 -4.24 -9.55 30.09
N LEU A 549 -5.00 -10.49 30.66
CA LEU A 549 -5.58 -10.39 32.00
C LEU A 549 -5.11 -11.56 32.83
N THR A 550 -4.72 -11.29 34.09
CA THR A 550 -4.39 -12.37 35.02
C THR A 550 -5.66 -12.93 35.68
N PRO A 551 -5.80 -14.26 35.80
CA PRO A 551 -6.96 -14.88 36.45
C PRO A 551 -7.27 -14.31 37.83
N LYS A 552 -6.24 -14.03 38.62
CA LYS A 552 -6.34 -13.46 39.95
C LYS A 552 -7.00 -12.07 39.94
N LYS A 553 -6.61 -11.19 39.02
CA LYS A 553 -7.18 -9.83 38.89
C LYS A 553 -8.66 -9.88 38.56
N VAL A 554 -9.06 -10.80 37.64
CA VAL A 554 -10.46 -11.00 37.25
C VAL A 554 -11.29 -11.44 38.48
N LEU A 555 -10.82 -12.44 39.24
CA LEU A 555 -11.55 -12.97 40.41
C LEU A 555 -11.59 -11.97 41.55
N GLN A 556 -10.53 -11.23 41.82
CA GLN A 556 -10.50 -10.16 42.83
C GLN A 556 -11.51 -9.04 42.50
N LYS A 557 -11.61 -8.65 41.23
CA LYS A 557 -12.56 -7.63 40.83
C LYS A 557 -14.00 -8.15 40.92
N LEU A 558 -14.22 -9.43 40.59
CA LEU A 558 -15.51 -10.09 40.73
C LEU A 558 -15.94 -10.17 42.17
N ASP A 559 -15.02 -10.54 43.10
CA ASP A 559 -15.30 -10.59 44.54
C ASP A 559 -15.67 -9.20 45.09
N ALA A 560 -14.97 -8.16 44.70
CA ALA A 560 -15.29 -6.78 45.06
C ALA A 560 -16.68 -6.32 44.56
N LEU A 561 -17.14 -6.80 43.37
CA LEU A 561 -18.47 -6.51 42.85
C LEU A 561 -19.59 -7.31 43.53
N LEU A 562 -19.29 -8.56 43.94
CA LEU A 562 -20.27 -9.44 44.63
C LEU A 562 -20.40 -9.17 46.12
N ASN A 563 -19.32 -8.72 46.74
CA ASN A 563 -19.23 -8.45 48.21
C ASN A 563 -18.71 -7.03 48.44
N PRO A 564 -19.50 -5.97 48.14
CA PRO A 564 -19.08 -4.61 48.39
C PRO A 564 -18.88 -4.41 49.91
N ARG A 565 -17.63 -4.19 50.33
CA ARG A 565 -17.32 -3.85 51.72
C ARG A 565 -17.78 -2.41 51.98
N PRO A 566 -18.57 -2.14 53.02
CA PRO A 566 -19.17 -0.84 53.25
C PRO A 566 -18.21 0.29 53.66
N ASP A 567 -16.90 0.09 53.72
CA ASP A 567 -15.97 1.04 54.34
C ASP A 567 -14.91 1.66 53.37
N ALA A 568 -15.21 1.80 52.08
CA ALA A 568 -14.26 2.49 51.16
C ALA A 568 -14.58 3.97 50.88
N ALA A 569 -15.70 4.51 51.43
CA ALA A 569 -16.11 5.90 51.13
C ALA A 569 -15.81 6.93 52.25
N ALA A 570 -15.12 6.55 53.32
CA ALA A 570 -14.92 7.43 54.50
C ALA A 570 -13.44 7.71 54.88
N LEU A 571 -12.47 7.51 53.97
CA LEU A 571 -11.05 7.75 54.24
C LEU A 571 -10.36 8.69 53.24
N GLU A 572 -11.09 9.67 52.75
CA GLU A 572 -10.50 10.86 52.11
C GLU A 572 -10.68 12.12 52.96
N ALA A 573 -10.08 12.19 54.17
CA ALA A 573 -9.73 13.46 54.81
C ALA A 573 -9.06 13.22 56.18
N ALA A 574 -7.73 13.20 56.23
CA ALA A 574 -6.93 13.76 57.32
C ALA A 574 -5.44 13.34 57.20
N PRO A 575 -4.50 14.11 57.77
CA PRO A 575 -3.17 14.29 57.24
C PRO A 575 -2.10 13.34 57.81
N THR A 576 -1.01 13.25 57.07
CA THR A 576 0.24 12.55 57.39
C THR A 576 0.74 12.60 58.82
N PRO A 577 1.35 11.51 59.32
CA PRO A 577 2.77 11.59 59.66
C PRO A 577 3.62 10.40 59.20
N ALA A 578 4.90 10.67 59.10
CA ALA A 578 6.01 9.90 58.63
C ALA A 578 6.42 8.72 59.58
N PRO A 579 7.53 8.03 59.32
CA PRO A 579 7.61 6.74 58.63
C PRO A 579 8.01 5.59 59.57
N LYS A 580 7.62 4.35 59.27
CA LYS A 580 8.33 3.15 59.77
C LYS A 580 8.00 1.85 59.05
N ALA A 581 9.09 1.14 58.73
CA ALA A 581 9.27 -0.31 58.67
C ALA A 581 8.80 -1.10 57.46
N GLU A 582 9.78 -1.62 56.81
CA GLU A 582 9.87 -2.65 55.80
C GLU A 582 8.92 -3.83 55.97
N VAL A 583 8.24 -4.21 54.87
CA VAL A 583 7.67 -5.53 54.65
C VAL A 583 8.09 -6.00 53.25
N PRO A 584 8.50 -7.26 53.06
CA PRO A 584 9.31 -7.71 51.94
C PRO A 584 8.58 -7.67 50.60
N SER A 585 9.22 -7.07 49.62
CA SER A 585 8.82 -6.96 48.21
C SER A 585 8.71 -8.30 47.52
N LYS A 586 7.61 -8.50 46.78
CA LYS A 586 7.48 -9.56 45.77
C LYS A 586 8.31 -9.18 44.55
N LYS A 587 8.94 -10.18 43.93
CA LYS A 587 9.95 -10.15 42.87
C LYS A 587 9.62 -9.21 41.73
N PRO A 588 10.58 -8.36 41.32
CA PRO A 588 10.44 -7.50 40.16
C PRO A 588 10.56 -8.29 38.84
N VAL A 589 9.87 -7.84 37.84
CA VAL A 589 10.01 -8.32 36.48
C VAL A 589 11.09 -7.44 35.79
N ASP A 590 12.15 -8.08 35.26
CA ASP A 590 13.21 -7.49 34.46
C ASP A 590 14.17 -6.45 35.10
N GLY A 591 14.54 -6.61 36.36
CA GLY A 591 15.72 -5.92 36.94
C GLY A 591 15.59 -4.39 37.13
N ILE A 592 14.40 -3.81 37.05
CA ILE A 592 14.16 -2.37 37.29
C ILE A 592 13.08 -2.14 38.32
N THR A 593 13.31 -1.20 39.23
CA THR A 593 12.34 -0.74 40.24
C THR A 593 11.94 0.71 39.96
N ILE A 594 10.63 0.98 39.94
CA ILE A 594 10.08 2.33 39.79
C ILE A 594 9.51 2.76 41.16
N LYS A 595 9.98 3.90 41.70
CA LYS A 595 9.45 4.41 42.96
C LYS A 595 7.97 4.82 42.78
N GLY A 596 7.05 4.14 43.49
CA GLY A 596 5.65 4.55 43.58
C GLY A 596 4.70 4.01 42.53
N ILE A 597 5.13 3.11 41.63
CA ILE A 597 4.26 2.51 40.62
C ILE A 597 4.51 1.00 40.61
N GLU A 598 3.64 0.24 41.27
CA GLU A 598 3.63 -1.23 41.25
C GLU A 598 2.70 -1.67 40.10
N ASP A 599 3.11 -2.69 39.32
CA ASP A 599 2.35 -3.32 38.22
C ASP A 599 2.32 -2.60 36.86
N THR A 600 3.32 -1.81 36.49
CA THR A 600 3.39 -1.24 35.14
C THR A 600 4.28 -2.08 34.21
N LEU A 601 3.82 -2.31 32.95
CA LEU A 601 4.63 -2.93 31.91
C LEU A 601 5.86 -2.06 31.62
N ILE A 602 7.06 -2.62 31.82
CA ILE A 602 8.34 -1.96 31.56
C ILE A 602 8.88 -2.50 30.24
N HIS A 603 9.26 -1.60 29.34
CA HIS A 603 9.91 -1.90 28.08
C HIS A 603 11.23 -1.15 27.96
N PHE A 604 12.27 -1.82 27.48
CA PHE A 604 13.52 -1.15 27.15
C PHE A 604 13.42 -0.49 25.76
N ALA A 605 13.91 0.74 25.66
CA ALA A 605 13.93 1.50 24.43
C ALA A 605 14.83 0.85 23.38
N LYS A 606 14.32 0.66 22.17
CA LYS A 606 15.07 0.07 21.06
C LYS A 606 16.20 0.97 20.54
N CYS A 607 16.07 2.29 20.72
CA CYS A 607 17.02 3.28 20.21
C CYS A 607 18.35 3.36 20.99
N CYS A 608 18.35 2.98 22.27
CA CYS A 608 19.55 3.08 23.12
C CYS A 608 19.86 1.79 23.89
N LYS A 609 18.97 0.80 23.89
CA LYS A 609 19.11 -0.53 24.54
C LYS A 609 19.88 -0.44 25.88
N PRO A 610 19.24 0.11 26.92
CA PRO A 610 19.91 0.29 28.22
C PRO A 610 20.26 -1.07 28.83
N VAL A 611 21.43 -1.14 29.47
CA VAL A 611 21.92 -2.34 30.19
C VAL A 611 22.13 -2.01 31.67
N PRO A 612 22.13 -2.98 32.59
CA PRO A 612 22.38 -2.73 34.00
C PRO A 612 23.66 -1.92 34.24
N GLY A 613 23.59 -0.91 35.07
CA GLY A 613 24.66 0.03 35.33
C GLY A 613 24.64 1.32 34.49
N ASP A 614 23.79 1.40 33.45
CA ASP A 614 23.52 2.68 32.77
C ASP A 614 22.70 3.60 33.67
N GLN A 615 22.91 4.91 33.56
CA GLN A 615 21.96 5.90 34.09
C GLN A 615 20.71 5.88 33.18
N VAL A 616 19.54 5.60 33.77
CA VAL A 616 18.31 5.40 33.04
C VAL A 616 17.20 6.35 33.46
N VAL A 617 16.30 6.64 32.52
CA VAL A 617 15.10 7.44 32.73
C VAL A 617 13.93 6.70 32.09
N GLY A 618 12.78 6.67 32.79
CA GLY A 618 11.54 6.09 32.28
C GLY A 618 10.66 7.14 31.64
N PHE A 619 10.04 6.82 30.51
CA PHE A 619 9.04 7.65 29.85
C PHE A 619 7.69 6.94 29.85
N ILE A 620 6.66 7.60 30.38
CA ILE A 620 5.29 7.06 30.41
C ILE A 620 4.66 7.18 29.03
N SER A 621 4.52 6.07 28.33
CA SER A 621 3.92 5.99 27.00
C SER A 621 2.42 5.72 27.08
N ARG A 622 1.61 6.42 26.26
CA ARG A 622 0.16 6.18 26.19
C ARG A 622 -0.10 4.78 25.61
N GLY A 623 -0.60 3.86 26.47
CA GLY A 623 -0.98 2.50 26.08
C GLY A 623 0.15 1.46 26.00
N ARG A 624 1.43 1.80 26.27
CA ARG A 624 2.56 0.85 26.24
C ARG A 624 3.31 0.70 27.56
N GLY A 625 2.86 1.34 28.63
CA GLY A 625 3.57 1.33 29.91
C GLY A 625 4.77 2.28 29.94
N VAL A 626 5.79 1.95 30.74
CA VAL A 626 7.01 2.75 30.90
C VAL A 626 8.10 2.25 29.95
N ILE A 627 8.60 3.14 29.10
CA ILE A 627 9.73 2.86 28.20
C ILE A 627 11.00 3.44 28.87
N VAL A 628 11.97 2.57 29.13
CA VAL A 628 13.23 2.93 29.81
C VAL A 628 14.29 3.24 28.76
N HIS A 629 14.84 4.45 28.84
CA HIS A 629 15.95 4.94 28.01
C HIS A 629 17.20 5.16 28.87
N THR A 630 18.38 5.19 28.23
CA THR A 630 19.56 5.76 28.89
C THR A 630 19.39 7.28 29.03
N ALA A 631 19.86 7.87 30.13
CA ALA A 631 19.72 9.30 30.41
C ALA A 631 20.32 10.20 29.31
N ASN A 632 21.34 9.71 28.61
CA ASN A 632 22.04 10.43 27.53
C ASN A 632 21.47 10.14 26.12
N CYS A 633 20.32 9.47 26.00
CA CYS A 633 19.72 9.15 24.71
C CYS A 633 19.22 10.44 24.01
N PRO A 634 19.60 10.71 22.75
CA PRO A 634 19.16 11.91 22.02
C PRO A 634 17.64 12.06 21.92
N HIS A 635 16.93 10.94 21.90
CA HIS A 635 15.46 10.94 21.85
C HIS A 635 14.83 11.44 23.16
N VAL A 636 15.49 11.29 24.30
CA VAL A 636 14.96 11.76 25.60
C VAL A 636 14.86 13.29 25.65
N GLN A 637 15.78 14.01 24.98
CA GLN A 637 15.78 15.47 24.95
C GLN A 637 14.53 16.06 24.25
N ASN A 638 13.90 15.28 23.39
CA ASN A 638 12.71 15.71 22.63
C ASN A 638 11.39 15.21 23.24
N LEU A 639 11.44 14.53 24.41
CA LEU A 639 10.24 14.02 25.10
C LEU A 639 9.66 15.05 26.07
N GLU A 640 8.35 15.00 26.29
CA GLU A 640 7.63 15.83 27.25
C GLU A 640 8.17 15.57 28.67
N SER A 641 8.77 16.58 29.29
CA SER A 641 9.42 16.48 30.61
C SER A 641 8.46 16.05 31.73
N GLU A 642 7.17 16.37 31.61
CA GLU A 642 6.13 16.01 32.58
C GLU A 642 5.85 14.49 32.61
N ARG A 643 6.27 13.73 31.63
CA ARG A 643 6.07 12.29 31.50
C ARG A 643 7.33 11.46 31.75
N LEU A 644 8.41 12.13 32.16
CA LEU A 644 9.66 11.48 32.55
C LEU A 644 9.60 11.10 34.03
N ILE A 645 10.02 9.89 34.35
CA ILE A 645 10.07 9.36 35.72
C ILE A 645 11.46 8.80 36.02
N SER A 646 11.86 8.89 37.28
CA SER A 646 13.11 8.30 37.74
C SER A 646 12.95 6.79 37.92
N VAL A 647 13.86 6.03 37.33
CA VAL A 647 13.91 4.56 37.42
C VAL A 647 15.30 4.12 37.85
N ASN A 648 15.39 3.05 38.62
CA ASN A 648 16.66 2.50 39.10
C ASN A 648 16.76 1.02 38.75
N TRP A 649 17.99 0.55 38.45
CA TRP A 649 18.31 -0.87 38.34
C TRP A 649 18.22 -1.58 39.67
N ASN A 650 17.68 -2.79 39.67
CA ASN A 650 17.71 -3.69 40.81
C ASN A 650 18.75 -4.77 40.54
N ASN A 651 19.79 -4.81 41.35
CA ASN A 651 21.04 -5.56 41.06
C ASN A 651 20.96 -7.09 41.39
N GLU A 652 19.78 -7.70 41.50
CA GLU A 652 19.68 -9.08 42.02
C GLU A 652 19.58 -10.21 40.98
N GLU A 653 19.57 -9.96 39.65
CA GLU A 653 19.56 -11.05 38.67
C GLU A 653 20.60 -10.87 37.57
N SER A 654 21.53 -11.82 37.44
CA SER A 654 22.55 -11.89 36.37
C SER A 654 22.01 -12.59 35.13
N LYS A 655 21.06 -11.96 34.44
CA LYS A 655 20.68 -12.35 33.05
C LYS A 655 21.48 -11.53 32.05
N PRO A 656 21.94 -12.10 30.94
CA PRO A 656 22.61 -11.33 29.90
C PRO A 656 21.61 -10.37 29.22
N PHE A 657 22.07 -9.16 28.89
CA PHE A 657 21.30 -8.11 28.24
C PHE A 657 21.78 -7.88 26.83
N PRO A 658 20.91 -7.70 25.85
CA PRO A 658 21.31 -7.41 24.48
C PRO A 658 21.82 -5.98 24.33
N ALA A 659 23.02 -5.82 23.77
CA ALA A 659 23.63 -4.53 23.42
C ALA A 659 24.05 -4.50 21.96
N GLU A 660 24.16 -3.31 21.37
CA GLU A 660 24.64 -3.12 20.00
C GLU A 660 25.98 -2.42 20.01
N ILE A 661 26.91 -2.94 19.18
CA ILE A 661 28.25 -2.39 18.99
C ILE A 661 28.47 -2.24 17.48
N SER A 662 28.73 -1.02 17.03
CA SER A 662 29.12 -0.71 15.65
C SER A 662 30.62 -0.49 15.55
N ILE A 663 31.27 -1.21 14.66
CA ILE A 663 32.71 -1.19 14.42
C ILE A 663 32.97 -0.75 12.99
N MET A 664 33.77 0.28 12.80
CA MET A 664 34.31 0.71 11.52
C MET A 664 35.77 0.26 11.42
N GLY A 665 36.14 -0.44 10.35
CA GLY A 665 37.50 -0.87 10.11
C GLY A 665 37.85 -0.89 8.63
N LEU A 666 39.14 -1.15 8.32
CA LEU A 666 39.61 -1.37 6.96
C LEU A 666 39.13 -2.78 6.48
N ASN A 667 38.65 -2.86 5.24
CA ASN A 667 38.14 -4.14 4.69
C ASN A 667 39.32 -5.08 4.33
N GLU A 668 39.98 -5.63 5.36
CA GLU A 668 41.08 -6.55 5.21
C GLU A 668 40.72 -7.99 5.58
N LYS A 669 41.42 -8.96 4.94
CA LYS A 669 41.26 -10.37 5.26
C LYS A 669 41.62 -10.67 6.70
N GLY A 670 40.72 -11.27 7.46
CA GLY A 670 40.96 -11.67 8.84
C GLY A 670 40.52 -10.66 9.90
N LEU A 671 40.07 -9.46 9.55
CA LEU A 671 39.61 -8.45 10.54
C LEU A 671 38.44 -9.01 11.37
N LEU A 672 37.46 -9.63 10.73
CA LEU A 672 36.32 -10.23 11.45
C LEU A 672 36.76 -11.34 12.41
N ALA A 673 37.77 -12.14 12.05
CA ALA A 673 38.30 -13.18 12.92
C ALA A 673 38.99 -12.58 14.16
N LYS A 674 39.80 -11.51 13.99
CA LYS A 674 40.39 -10.78 15.09
C LYS A 674 39.35 -10.18 16.05
N ILE A 675 38.29 -9.57 15.52
CA ILE A 675 37.18 -9.02 16.29
C ILE A 675 36.42 -10.12 17.05
N SER A 676 36.11 -11.24 16.38
CA SER A 676 35.41 -12.37 17.00
C SER A 676 36.21 -12.98 18.15
N LEU A 677 37.54 -13.02 18.03
CA LEU A 677 38.43 -13.49 19.11
C LEU A 677 38.33 -12.62 20.37
N VAL A 678 38.21 -11.31 20.20
CA VAL A 678 38.03 -10.37 21.34
C VAL A 678 36.69 -10.68 22.05
N PHE A 679 35.60 -10.92 21.32
CA PHE A 679 34.32 -11.28 21.93
C PHE A 679 34.41 -12.58 22.73
N VAL A 680 35.10 -13.59 22.21
CA VAL A 680 35.36 -14.85 22.92
C VAL A 680 36.19 -14.59 24.18
N GLN A 681 37.26 -13.78 24.12
CA GLN A 681 38.12 -13.45 25.27
C GLN A 681 37.40 -12.65 26.37
N GLN A 682 36.39 -11.89 25.98
CA GLN A 682 35.56 -11.12 26.92
C GLN A 682 34.29 -11.87 27.37
N ASP A 683 34.13 -13.13 27.01
CA ASP A 683 32.94 -13.95 27.33
C ASP A 683 31.61 -13.29 26.86
N VAL A 684 31.64 -12.75 25.64
CA VAL A 684 30.52 -12.07 24.99
C VAL A 684 29.95 -12.92 23.86
N ASN A 685 28.66 -13.26 23.95
CA ASN A 685 27.95 -13.99 22.90
C ASN A 685 27.50 -13.03 21.77
N ILE A 686 27.64 -13.46 20.50
CA ILE A 686 27.19 -12.70 19.34
C ILE A 686 25.86 -13.30 18.87
N ASN A 687 24.77 -12.51 18.96
CA ASN A 687 23.43 -12.92 18.51
C ASN A 687 23.17 -12.61 17.04
N ALA A 688 23.71 -11.50 16.55
CA ALA A 688 23.59 -11.10 15.16
C ALA A 688 24.78 -10.27 14.70
N LEU A 689 25.08 -10.32 13.41
CA LEU A 689 26.12 -9.54 12.75
C LEU A 689 25.61 -9.05 11.39
N GLN A 690 25.77 -7.77 11.11
CA GLN A 690 25.53 -7.19 9.81
C GLN A 690 26.81 -6.50 9.33
N ILE A 691 27.24 -6.78 8.10
CA ILE A 691 28.45 -6.19 7.50
C ILE A 691 28.05 -5.43 6.26
N LYS A 692 28.51 -4.17 6.17
CA LYS A 692 28.40 -3.32 4.98
C LYS A 692 29.79 -2.86 4.59
N SER A 693 30.18 -3.12 3.34
CA SER A 693 31.45 -2.61 2.78
C SER A 693 31.19 -1.36 1.96
N THR A 694 32.05 -0.36 2.12
CA THR A 694 32.00 0.90 1.36
C THR A 694 32.98 0.88 0.20
N VAL A 695 32.77 1.75 -0.78
CA VAL A 695 33.61 1.85 -1.99
C VAL A 695 35.05 2.29 -1.64
N ASP A 696 35.24 2.96 -0.51
CA ASP A 696 36.55 3.50 -0.02
C ASP A 696 37.40 2.42 0.67
N GLY A 697 37.08 1.13 0.57
CA GLY A 697 37.86 0.07 1.22
C GLY A 697 37.64 -0.04 2.73
N ARG A 698 36.59 0.58 3.29
CA ARG A 698 36.20 0.43 4.70
C ARG A 698 35.06 -0.58 4.82
N SER A 699 34.93 -1.20 5.98
CA SER A 699 33.79 -2.03 6.33
C SER A 699 33.19 -1.59 7.66
N GLN A 700 31.89 -1.48 7.69
CA GLN A 700 31.11 -1.31 8.89
C GLN A 700 30.53 -2.65 9.31
N MET A 701 30.69 -2.98 10.58
CA MET A 701 30.24 -4.22 11.19
C MET A 701 29.37 -3.89 12.40
N ASP A 702 28.08 -4.19 12.33
CA ASP A 702 27.12 -3.94 13.41
C ASP A 702 26.81 -5.28 14.11
N PHE A 703 27.24 -5.38 15.37
CA PHE A 703 27.08 -6.55 16.20
C PHE A 703 25.95 -6.36 17.20
N THR A 704 25.07 -7.34 17.32
CA THR A 704 24.19 -7.48 18.50
C THR A 704 24.79 -8.56 19.40
N VAL A 705 25.15 -8.15 20.61
CA VAL A 705 25.89 -8.99 21.58
C VAL A 705 25.16 -9.07 22.92
N GLU A 706 25.45 -10.08 23.70
CA GLU A 706 24.94 -10.24 25.07
C GLU A 706 26.01 -9.84 26.09
N VAL A 707 25.69 -8.89 26.97
CA VAL A 707 26.58 -8.39 28.02
C VAL A 707 25.91 -8.48 29.39
N ARG A 708 26.72 -8.56 30.46
CA ARG A 708 26.20 -8.64 31.84
C ARG A 708 25.73 -7.28 32.35
N ASP A 709 26.53 -6.24 32.10
CA ASP A 709 26.29 -4.86 32.54
C ASP A 709 27.03 -3.84 31.68
N ALA A 710 26.90 -2.57 31.99
CA ALA A 710 27.56 -1.48 31.30
C ALA A 710 29.11 -1.56 31.42
N VAL A 711 29.66 -2.01 32.53
CA VAL A 711 31.09 -2.16 32.73
C VAL A 711 31.67 -3.20 31.77
N HIS A 712 31.02 -4.36 31.69
CA HIS A 712 31.35 -5.44 30.77
C HIS A 712 31.29 -4.99 29.30
N LEU A 713 30.26 -4.22 28.94
CA LEU A 713 30.10 -3.63 27.60
C LEU A 713 31.27 -2.69 27.25
N TYR A 714 31.60 -1.74 28.14
CA TYR A 714 32.66 -0.76 27.89
C TYR A 714 34.03 -1.41 27.88
N GLN A 715 34.34 -2.38 28.73
CA GLN A 715 35.57 -3.18 28.68
C GLN A 715 35.71 -3.90 27.33
N THR A 716 34.61 -4.45 26.81
CA THR A 716 34.60 -5.10 25.50
C THR A 716 34.88 -4.08 24.39
N ILE A 717 34.23 -2.91 24.42
CA ILE A 717 34.47 -1.81 23.47
C ILE A 717 35.91 -1.34 23.47
N ASP A 718 36.51 -1.18 24.65
CA ASP A 718 37.91 -0.71 24.78
C ASP A 718 38.91 -1.76 24.24
N LYS A 719 38.64 -3.05 24.44
CA LYS A 719 39.43 -4.13 23.81
C LYS A 719 39.30 -4.16 22.29
N LEU A 720 38.08 -3.95 21.78
CA LEU A 720 37.84 -3.88 20.33
C LEU A 720 38.55 -2.71 19.67
N ARG A 721 38.74 -1.58 20.37
CA ARG A 721 39.50 -0.43 19.90
C ARG A 721 41.00 -0.72 19.75
N THR A 722 41.53 -1.72 20.44
CA THR A 722 42.95 -2.10 20.35
C THR A 722 43.22 -3.05 19.20
N VAL A 723 42.22 -3.53 18.50
CA VAL A 723 42.39 -4.44 17.37
C VAL A 723 42.96 -3.70 16.17
N GLU A 724 44.00 -4.23 15.57
CA GLU A 724 44.64 -3.68 14.38
C GLU A 724 43.63 -3.57 13.21
N HIS A 725 43.67 -2.43 12.49
CA HIS A 725 42.73 -2.09 11.39
C HIS A 725 41.29 -1.74 11.82
N VAL A 726 40.97 -1.70 13.11
CA VAL A 726 39.76 -1.08 13.64
C VAL A 726 40.01 0.44 13.74
N LEU A 727 39.14 1.21 13.09
CA LEU A 727 39.21 2.67 13.05
C LEU A 727 38.39 3.32 14.15
N GLU A 728 37.21 2.79 14.37
CA GLU A 728 36.27 3.32 15.34
C GLU A 728 35.35 2.22 15.90
N VAL A 729 35.02 2.31 17.19
CA VAL A 729 34.04 1.44 17.87
C VAL A 729 33.09 2.31 18.66
N ARG A 730 31.82 2.18 18.42
CA ARG A 730 30.73 2.88 19.11
C ARG A 730 29.67 1.92 19.65
N ARG A 731 29.01 2.34 20.73
CA ARG A 731 27.78 1.71 21.20
C ARG A 731 26.60 2.23 20.38
N GLY A 732 25.69 1.36 19.90
CA GLY A 732 24.49 1.70 19.14
C GLY A 732 24.55 1.26 17.68
N THR A 733 23.47 1.53 16.93
CA THR A 733 23.34 1.21 15.50
C THR A 733 24.04 2.25 14.62
N SER A 734 24.68 1.77 13.57
CA SER A 734 25.19 2.46 12.36
C SER A 734 25.93 3.80 12.53
N ILE A 735 27.21 3.78 12.21
CA ILE A 735 28.08 4.99 12.11
C ILE A 735 27.71 5.86 10.89
N MET A 736 26.97 5.30 9.89
CA MET A 736 26.63 5.99 8.63
C MET A 736 25.28 6.73 8.63
N ASP A 737 24.49 6.66 9.70
CA ASP A 737 23.17 7.29 9.78
C ASP A 737 23.20 8.65 10.53
N ILE A 738 24.35 9.35 10.57
CA ILE A 738 24.46 10.69 11.13
C ILE A 738 24.79 11.69 10.01
#